data_eb9d7df6c6ddc20b18dc369035224f05
#
_entry.id   eb9d7df6c6ddc20b18dc369035224f05
#
_cell.length_a   1.000
_cell.length_b   1.000
_cell.length_c   1.000
_cell.angle_alpha   90.00
_cell.angle_beta   90.00
_cell.angle_gamma   90.00
#
_symmetry.space_group_name_H-M   'P 1'
#
loop_
_entity.id
_entity.type
_entity.pdbx_description
1 polymer ?
#
loop_
_entity_poly.entity_id
_entity_poly.type
_entity_poly.pdbx_seq_one_letter_code
_entity_poly.pdbx_strand_id
1 'polypeptide(L)'
;MKKLFASTLAGFMVLSLAACSGSNGAKETATTTGKLIPGTYTASRAGLNGDVEVEVTVSETAIEDVKVVNEMETPGIGSVLVDGSKEGIVPVVSIPKAIVENQSIAVDSVTGATITSGAIKGAVEDCLVEAGANVDEWKKEVAFTPAEVATDADVIVVGGGGAGLVAAISASQNGAKVIVLEKNGAVGGDTLVCGAIYNNPDKELQSQVEMSDAVKHQLEQALEVEPVDDKHAALQDAVRKEWEEYKASGETYLFDSDNWFELQTYQGGDSVANLDLVEVLTHQAAPGYEWIKSLGMEFNDKISQGAGSLWQRTHTSTKQMGTGFISTYVENIDKDPNVTILPEMTGEKLVTDDSGKVIGVVAKDKGGNEVTFNATKGVVLATGGFAANNKMVQEHNTSGKWDDLSKTMTTNRFSCSQGDGIRMAQEVGASLTDMDQIQLLYLGNTKNGQLTKYPARCANGTDQEIFINKNGERFVREDGRRDEICLKVLQQPDGTFYFLESADGDGYVDIATAKTADGFDFAKMEEEGYIIVADTLDEMAEKLGCDAETLKATVDAFNASVESGEDEFGRTLYSTKLENGPWVATPRTACLHHTMGGVTIDTLGNVLDEAGNPIKGLVAAGEITGGIHGANRLGGNAVVDTVVFGKLAGETIAK
;
A
#
# COMPACT_ATOMS: atom_id res chain seq x y z
N MET A 1 -37.53 -40.01 -14.34
CA MET A 1 -38.40 -39.96 -13.16
C MET A 1 -37.93 -38.85 -12.24
N LYS A 2 -38.86 -37.96 -12.00
CA LYS A 2 -38.78 -36.74 -11.19
C LYS A 2 -38.31 -36.99 -9.75
N LYS A 3 -37.53 -36.08 -9.15
CA LYS A 3 -37.94 -35.34 -7.96
C LYS A 3 -36.98 -34.15 -7.69
N LEU A 4 -37.56 -32.96 -7.64
CA LEU A 4 -37.10 -31.74 -7.02
C LEU A 4 -36.74 -31.96 -5.53
N PHE A 5 -35.73 -31.28 -5.06
CA PHE A 5 -35.69 -30.77 -3.68
C PHE A 5 -35.17 -29.36 -3.66
N ALA A 6 -36.04 -28.44 -3.33
CA ALA A 6 -35.74 -27.12 -2.88
C ALA A 6 -35.39 -27.19 -1.39
N SER A 7 -34.32 -26.59 -0.95
CA SER A 7 -34.05 -26.34 0.48
C SER A 7 -33.73 -24.89 0.74
N THR A 8 -34.59 -24.28 1.47
CA THR A 8 -34.66 -22.96 2.06
C THR A 8 -33.47 -22.68 2.97
N LEU A 9 -32.85 -21.54 2.78
CA LEU A 9 -31.88 -20.95 3.71
C LEU A 9 -32.65 -20.32 4.88
N ALA A 10 -32.46 -20.83 6.09
CA ALA A 10 -32.97 -20.24 7.33
C ALA A 10 -31.79 -19.62 8.07
N GLY A 11 -31.85 -18.29 8.27
CA GLY A 11 -30.90 -17.54 9.07
C GLY A 11 -31.04 -17.87 10.56
N PHE A 12 -29.94 -18.02 11.24
CA PHE A 12 -29.89 -18.08 12.70
C PHE A 12 -29.55 -16.67 13.25
N MET A 13 -30.57 -16.05 13.85
CA MET A 13 -30.45 -14.92 14.73
C MET A 13 -30.30 -15.46 16.15
N VAL A 14 -29.18 -15.27 16.82
CA VAL A 14 -29.01 -15.56 18.23
C VAL A 14 -29.37 -14.32 19.03
N LEU A 15 -30.53 -14.33 19.68
CA LEU A 15 -30.85 -13.36 20.73
C LEU A 15 -30.30 -13.89 22.07
N SER A 16 -29.41 -13.13 22.68
CA SER A 16 -29.08 -13.30 24.09
C SER A 16 -30.01 -12.44 24.94
N LEU A 17 -30.95 -13.09 25.63
CA LEU A 17 -31.77 -12.49 26.67
C LEU A 17 -31.03 -12.59 28.02
N ALA A 18 -30.62 -11.44 28.54
CA ALA A 18 -30.32 -11.31 29.96
C ALA A 18 -31.56 -10.79 30.69
N ALA A 19 -32.12 -11.60 31.56
CA ALA A 19 -33.24 -11.22 32.41
C ALA A 19 -32.71 -10.53 33.68
N CYS A 20 -33.14 -9.28 33.90
CA CYS A 20 -33.17 -8.71 35.25
C CYS A 20 -34.58 -8.23 35.57
N SER A 21 -35.10 -8.72 36.65
CA SER A 21 -36.44 -8.51 37.18
C SER A 21 -36.62 -7.17 37.88
N GLY A 22 -37.70 -6.50 37.56
CA GLY A 22 -38.52 -5.78 38.57
C GLY A 22 -38.37 -4.28 38.67
N SER A 23 -39.27 -3.53 38.03
CA SER A 23 -40.26 -2.70 38.73
C SER A 23 -41.16 -2.00 37.69
N ASN A 24 -42.48 -2.13 37.89
CA ASN A 24 -43.49 -1.43 37.10
C ASN A 24 -43.38 0.09 37.25
N GLY A 25 -42.95 0.78 36.18
CA GLY A 25 -43.21 2.16 35.94
C GLY A 25 -43.63 2.27 34.48
N ALA A 26 -44.89 2.59 34.25
CA ALA A 26 -45.41 2.85 32.92
C ALA A 26 -44.57 4.02 32.32
N LYS A 27 -43.72 3.71 31.36
CA LYS A 27 -43.19 4.75 30.47
C LYS A 27 -44.36 5.20 29.57
N GLU A 28 -44.83 6.41 29.80
CA GLU A 28 -45.58 7.14 28.83
C GLU A 28 -44.79 7.11 27.51
N THR A 29 -45.39 6.53 26.48
CA THR A 29 -44.98 6.77 25.09
C THR A 29 -45.18 8.25 24.80
N ALA A 30 -44.13 9.04 24.96
CA ALA A 30 -44.12 10.40 24.48
C ALA A 30 -44.38 10.34 22.97
N THR A 31 -45.53 10.85 22.55
CA THR A 31 -45.83 11.20 21.17
C THR A 31 -44.79 12.24 20.75
N THR A 32 -43.78 11.82 20.00
CA THR A 32 -42.74 12.67 19.45
C THR A 32 -43.36 13.69 18.52
N THR A 33 -43.37 14.92 18.96
CA THR A 33 -43.67 16.10 18.17
C THR A 33 -42.44 16.42 17.34
N GLY A 34 -42.07 15.84 16.29
CA GLY A 34 -40.99 16.16 15.35
C GLY A 34 -39.84 17.13 15.75
N LYS A 35 -39.68 17.43 17.03
CA LYS A 35 -38.68 18.33 17.60
C LYS A 35 -37.63 17.56 18.34
N LEU A 36 -36.36 17.90 18.07
CA LEU A 36 -35.21 17.41 18.80
C LEU A 36 -35.17 17.98 20.23
N ILE A 37 -34.58 17.27 21.16
CA ILE A 37 -34.20 17.79 22.47
C ILE A 37 -32.88 18.54 22.30
N PRO A 38 -32.83 19.88 22.48
CA PRO A 38 -31.58 20.61 22.31
C PRO A 38 -30.49 20.13 23.26
N GLY A 39 -29.27 19.94 22.73
CA GLY A 39 -28.15 19.46 23.51
C GLY A 39 -26.97 19.02 22.62
N THR A 40 -25.96 18.52 23.27
CA THR A 40 -24.80 17.88 22.62
C THR A 40 -24.79 16.40 22.99
N TYR A 41 -24.69 15.54 22.00
CA TYR A 41 -24.77 14.09 22.11
C TYR A 41 -23.53 13.48 21.52
N THR A 42 -23.06 12.36 22.08
CA THR A 42 -21.87 11.66 21.63
C THR A 42 -22.19 10.19 21.36
N ALA A 43 -21.76 9.68 20.23
CA ALA A 43 -21.90 8.27 19.89
C ALA A 43 -20.70 7.81 19.05
N SER A 44 -20.47 6.50 19.02
CA SER A 44 -19.40 5.88 18.24
C SER A 44 -19.88 4.69 17.42
N ARG A 45 -19.24 4.47 16.27
CA ARG A 45 -19.46 3.32 15.39
C ARG A 45 -18.12 2.82 14.88
N ALA A 46 -18.05 1.50 14.65
CA ALA A 46 -16.86 0.88 14.09
C ALA A 46 -16.53 1.44 12.70
N GLY A 47 -15.33 2.03 12.57
CA GLY A 47 -14.70 2.41 11.32
C GLY A 47 -13.86 1.27 10.73
N LEU A 48 -12.86 1.61 9.89
CA LEU A 48 -11.95 0.64 9.30
C LEU A 48 -10.90 0.15 10.31
N ASN A 49 -10.30 1.08 11.04
CA ASN A 49 -9.18 0.79 11.94
C ASN A 49 -9.57 0.79 13.42
N GLY A 50 -10.72 1.32 13.77
CA GLY A 50 -11.25 1.41 15.11
C GLY A 50 -12.57 2.15 15.15
N ASP A 51 -13.04 2.46 16.36
CA ASP A 51 -14.27 3.21 16.53
C ASP A 51 -14.07 4.67 16.12
N VAL A 52 -15.05 5.20 15.38
CA VAL A 52 -15.15 6.62 15.03
C VAL A 52 -16.21 7.23 15.95
N GLU A 53 -15.80 8.15 16.80
CA GLU A 53 -16.65 8.84 17.76
C GLU A 53 -17.00 10.24 17.25
N VAL A 54 -18.29 10.58 17.31
CA VAL A 54 -18.77 11.90 16.90
C VAL A 54 -19.47 12.61 18.05
N GLU A 55 -19.34 13.93 18.08
CA GLU A 55 -20.12 14.85 18.91
C GLU A 55 -21.09 15.64 18.00
N VAL A 56 -22.38 15.58 18.32
CA VAL A 56 -23.45 16.24 17.54
C VAL A 56 -24.18 17.24 18.42
N THR A 57 -24.19 18.50 18.04
CA THR A 57 -24.99 19.57 18.69
C THR A 57 -26.25 19.83 17.91
N VAL A 58 -27.39 19.77 18.57
CA VAL A 58 -28.70 20.01 17.96
C VAL A 58 -29.51 21.10 18.70
N SER A 59 -30.26 21.90 17.95
CA SER A 59 -31.37 22.73 18.46
C SER A 59 -32.67 21.95 18.38
N GLU A 60 -33.81 22.58 18.69
CA GLU A 60 -35.15 21.94 18.55
C GLU A 60 -35.48 21.52 17.09
N THR A 61 -34.80 22.10 16.10
CA THR A 61 -35.19 21.96 14.68
C THR A 61 -34.04 21.72 13.71
N ALA A 62 -32.79 21.72 14.18
CA ALA A 62 -31.64 21.66 13.31
C ALA A 62 -30.46 20.93 13.95
N ILE A 63 -29.64 20.27 13.13
CA ILE A 63 -28.27 19.85 13.45
C ILE A 63 -27.39 21.10 13.29
N GLU A 64 -26.83 21.58 14.41
CA GLU A 64 -26.07 22.85 14.42
C GLU A 64 -24.57 22.58 14.19
N ASP A 65 -24.05 21.45 14.69
CA ASP A 65 -22.66 21.08 14.55
C ASP A 65 -22.49 19.56 14.61
N VAL A 66 -21.51 19.06 13.87
CA VAL A 66 -21.05 17.66 13.91
C VAL A 66 -19.55 17.67 13.91
N LYS A 67 -18.91 16.97 14.85
CA LYS A 67 -17.47 16.83 14.95
C LYS A 67 -17.10 15.38 15.12
N VAL A 68 -16.07 14.93 14.43
CA VAL A 68 -15.37 13.70 14.79
C VAL A 68 -14.38 14.05 15.90
N VAL A 69 -14.56 13.43 17.08
CA VAL A 69 -13.78 13.78 18.30
C VAL A 69 -12.75 12.72 18.66
N ASN A 70 -12.91 11.49 18.14
CA ASN A 70 -11.93 10.43 18.27
C ASN A 70 -12.01 9.47 17.07
N GLU A 71 -10.85 9.09 16.53
CA GLU A 71 -10.76 8.15 15.41
C GLU A 71 -9.32 7.61 15.28
N MET A 72 -9.16 6.52 14.56
CA MET A 72 -7.86 5.89 14.24
C MET A 72 -7.78 5.52 12.75
N GLU A 73 -8.50 6.28 11.91
CA GLU A 73 -8.58 6.01 10.49
C GLU A 73 -7.26 6.33 9.76
N THR A 74 -7.06 5.74 8.60
CA THR A 74 -5.81 5.93 7.84
C THR A 74 -5.69 7.38 7.36
N PRO A 75 -4.60 8.09 7.69
CA PRO A 75 -4.33 9.44 7.19
C PRO A 75 -4.32 9.49 5.65
N GLY A 76 -4.99 10.49 5.06
CA GLY A 76 -5.18 10.64 3.62
C GLY A 76 -6.26 9.73 3.02
N ILE A 77 -6.95 8.92 3.82
CA ILE A 77 -8.06 8.07 3.37
C ILE A 77 -9.31 8.36 4.20
N GLY A 78 -9.33 7.92 5.44
CA GLY A 78 -10.41 8.15 6.39
C GLY A 78 -10.21 9.43 7.18
N SER A 79 -8.97 9.76 7.50
CA SER A 79 -8.53 10.91 8.27
C SER A 79 -7.70 11.90 7.45
N VAL A 80 -7.43 13.08 8.02
CA VAL A 80 -6.62 14.14 7.39
C VAL A 80 -5.15 13.73 7.38
N LEU A 81 -4.49 13.90 6.23
CA LEU A 81 -3.04 13.70 6.10
C LEU A 81 -2.26 15.01 6.33
N VAL A 82 -2.72 16.09 5.68
CA VAL A 82 -2.14 17.44 5.80
C VAL A 82 -3.27 18.44 6.04
N ASP A 83 -3.26 19.09 7.19
CA ASP A 83 -4.33 20.00 7.58
C ASP A 83 -4.46 21.20 6.62
N GLY A 84 -5.68 21.45 6.18
CA GLY A 84 -6.01 22.55 5.28
C GLY A 84 -5.48 22.41 3.85
N SER A 85 -5.01 21.24 3.45
CA SER A 85 -4.40 20.97 2.15
C SER A 85 -5.40 20.72 1.02
N LYS A 86 -4.87 20.65 -0.22
CA LYS A 86 -5.58 20.23 -1.43
C LYS A 86 -5.56 18.70 -1.64
N GLU A 87 -5.25 17.91 -0.61
CA GLU A 87 -5.15 16.45 -0.74
C GLU A 87 -6.43 15.79 -1.28
N GLY A 88 -7.55 16.45 -1.08
CA GLY A 88 -8.86 16.01 -1.54
C GLY A 88 -9.92 16.05 -0.45
N ILE A 89 -10.90 15.16 -0.56
CA ILE A 89 -12.08 15.06 0.30
C ILE A 89 -11.89 13.88 1.26
N VAL A 90 -11.71 14.14 2.56
CA VAL A 90 -11.60 13.08 3.59
C VAL A 90 -12.88 13.04 4.45
N PRO A 91 -13.37 11.83 4.85
CA PRO A 91 -14.65 11.67 5.53
C PRO A 91 -14.77 12.45 6.84
N VAL A 92 -13.71 12.45 7.67
CA VAL A 92 -13.75 13.09 9.00
C VAL A 92 -13.99 14.60 8.96
N VAL A 93 -13.77 15.22 7.80
CA VAL A 93 -14.06 16.65 7.56
C VAL A 93 -15.31 16.84 6.71
N SER A 94 -15.40 16.12 5.59
CA SER A 94 -16.43 16.36 4.57
C SER A 94 -17.81 15.84 4.98
N ILE A 95 -17.91 14.69 5.64
CA ILE A 95 -19.21 14.12 6.05
C ILE A 95 -19.88 14.97 7.13
N PRO A 96 -19.21 15.38 8.24
CA PRO A 96 -19.78 16.31 9.21
C PRO A 96 -20.30 17.60 8.57
N LYS A 97 -19.47 18.23 7.74
CA LYS A 97 -19.85 19.46 7.04
C LYS A 97 -21.08 19.26 6.15
N ALA A 98 -21.09 18.20 5.34
CA ALA A 98 -22.22 17.92 4.44
C ALA A 98 -23.53 17.65 5.20
N ILE A 99 -23.48 16.96 6.35
CA ILE A 99 -24.65 16.70 7.20
C ILE A 99 -25.25 18.02 7.71
N VAL A 100 -24.40 18.91 8.23
CA VAL A 100 -24.86 20.22 8.75
C VAL A 100 -25.44 21.09 7.63
N GLU A 101 -24.76 21.17 6.49
CA GLU A 101 -25.20 21.99 5.35
C GLU A 101 -26.53 21.52 4.75
N ASN A 102 -26.74 20.20 4.66
CA ASN A 102 -27.91 19.61 4.02
C ASN A 102 -29.02 19.23 5.03
N GLN A 103 -28.76 19.33 6.33
CA GLN A 103 -29.67 18.87 7.38
C GLN A 103 -30.14 17.42 7.10
N SER A 104 -29.21 16.55 6.73
CA SER A 104 -29.46 15.16 6.33
C SER A 104 -28.28 14.26 6.61
N ILE A 105 -28.56 13.04 7.10
CA ILE A 105 -27.55 11.97 7.21
C ILE A 105 -27.45 11.10 5.94
N ALA A 106 -28.31 11.35 4.94
CA ALA A 106 -28.27 10.67 3.65
C ALA A 106 -27.30 11.36 2.66
N VAL A 107 -26.26 12.01 3.18
CA VAL A 107 -25.17 12.55 2.36
C VAL A 107 -24.35 11.42 1.76
N ASP A 108 -23.69 11.69 0.63
CA ASP A 108 -22.84 10.72 -0.05
C ASP A 108 -21.66 10.30 0.81
N SER A 109 -21.22 9.05 0.61
CA SER A 109 -19.95 8.58 1.16
C SER A 109 -18.79 9.09 0.31
N VAL A 110 -17.64 9.30 0.93
CA VAL A 110 -16.41 9.65 0.22
C VAL A 110 -15.89 8.41 -0.54
N THR A 111 -15.58 8.58 -1.80
CA THR A 111 -15.09 7.50 -2.67
C THR A 111 -13.73 6.98 -2.16
N GLY A 112 -13.62 5.67 -1.98
CA GLY A 112 -12.43 5.00 -1.42
C GLY A 112 -12.34 5.02 0.12
N ALA A 113 -13.31 5.66 0.84
CA ALA A 113 -13.38 5.71 2.30
C ALA A 113 -14.81 5.44 2.83
N THR A 114 -15.51 4.48 2.21
CA THR A 114 -16.94 4.20 2.45
C THR A 114 -17.21 3.70 3.87
N ILE A 115 -16.30 2.93 4.46
CA ILE A 115 -16.46 2.38 5.82
C ILE A 115 -16.44 3.52 6.84
N THR A 116 -15.44 4.39 6.81
CA THR A 116 -15.34 5.57 7.68
C THR A 116 -16.53 6.50 7.50
N SER A 117 -16.92 6.76 6.24
CA SER A 117 -18.13 7.57 5.93
C SER A 117 -19.38 6.97 6.55
N GLY A 118 -19.53 5.64 6.47
CA GLY A 118 -20.64 4.91 7.08
C GLY A 118 -20.64 4.98 8.60
N ALA A 119 -19.47 4.84 9.23
CA ALA A 119 -19.29 4.95 10.67
C ALA A 119 -19.71 6.33 11.19
N ILE A 120 -19.25 7.42 10.55
CA ILE A 120 -19.64 8.80 10.91
C ILE A 120 -21.14 8.99 10.79
N LYS A 121 -21.75 8.63 9.66
CA LYS A 121 -23.21 8.76 9.43
C LYS A 121 -24.02 7.95 10.44
N GLY A 122 -23.58 6.71 10.74
CA GLY A 122 -24.24 5.85 11.71
C GLY A 122 -24.14 6.40 13.15
N ALA A 123 -22.99 6.95 13.54
CA ALA A 123 -22.82 7.57 14.86
C ALA A 123 -23.67 8.84 15.00
N VAL A 124 -23.76 9.67 13.94
CA VAL A 124 -24.69 10.82 13.92
C VAL A 124 -26.15 10.37 14.03
N GLU A 125 -26.53 9.27 13.36
CA GLU A 125 -27.87 8.67 13.48
C GLU A 125 -28.18 8.31 14.95
N ASP A 126 -27.24 7.68 15.65
CA ASP A 126 -27.41 7.31 17.07
C ASP A 126 -27.59 8.56 17.95
N CYS A 127 -26.81 9.62 17.73
CA CYS A 127 -26.95 10.89 18.45
C CYS A 127 -28.35 11.51 18.21
N LEU A 128 -28.86 11.47 16.97
CA LEU A 128 -30.19 11.96 16.65
C LEU A 128 -31.29 11.15 17.33
N VAL A 129 -31.14 9.81 17.39
CA VAL A 129 -32.07 8.94 18.14
C VAL A 129 -32.10 9.33 19.63
N GLU A 130 -30.93 9.55 20.25
CA GLU A 130 -30.83 9.99 21.64
C GLU A 130 -31.47 11.38 21.85
N ALA A 131 -31.34 12.29 20.88
CA ALA A 131 -31.99 13.59 20.87
C ALA A 131 -33.53 13.51 20.63
N GLY A 132 -34.08 12.29 20.46
CA GLY A 132 -35.53 12.09 20.29
C GLY A 132 -36.03 12.29 18.86
N ALA A 133 -35.14 12.23 17.86
CA ALA A 133 -35.49 12.35 16.45
C ALA A 133 -36.33 11.17 15.94
N ASN A 134 -37.26 11.45 15.03
CA ASN A 134 -37.65 10.47 14.02
C ASN A 134 -36.61 10.48 12.90
N VAL A 135 -35.74 9.49 12.88
CA VAL A 135 -34.54 9.44 11.99
C VAL A 135 -34.90 9.51 10.51
N ASP A 136 -36.05 8.99 10.09
CA ASP A 136 -36.48 9.03 8.68
C ASP A 136 -36.66 10.45 8.16
N GLU A 137 -36.92 11.42 9.05
CA GLU A 137 -37.01 12.84 8.67
C GLU A 137 -35.67 13.49 8.34
N TRP A 138 -34.58 12.84 8.80
CA TRP A 138 -33.17 13.24 8.59
C TRP A 138 -32.45 12.44 7.50
N LYS A 139 -33.15 11.53 6.78
CA LYS A 139 -32.64 10.75 5.65
C LYS A 139 -33.16 11.29 4.29
N LYS A 140 -33.19 12.62 4.16
CA LYS A 140 -33.57 13.25 2.88
C LYS A 140 -32.42 13.05 1.87
N GLU A 141 -32.76 12.57 0.68
CA GLU A 141 -31.82 12.44 -0.41
C GLU A 141 -31.19 13.83 -0.74
N VAL A 142 -29.86 13.84 -0.84
CA VAL A 142 -29.08 15.03 -1.22
C VAL A 142 -28.69 14.88 -2.68
N ALA A 143 -29.18 15.78 -3.53
CA ALA A 143 -28.85 15.75 -4.95
C ALA A 143 -27.38 16.13 -5.17
N PHE A 144 -26.66 15.33 -5.96
CA PHE A 144 -25.31 15.68 -6.41
C PHE A 144 -25.36 16.92 -7.30
N THR A 145 -24.49 17.89 -7.02
CA THR A 145 -24.33 19.09 -7.85
C THR A 145 -22.90 19.10 -8.39
N PRO A 146 -22.68 18.99 -9.73
CA PRO A 146 -21.37 19.06 -10.32
C PRO A 146 -20.68 20.39 -9.99
N ALA A 147 -19.41 20.35 -9.62
CA ALA A 147 -18.60 21.55 -9.47
C ALA A 147 -18.13 22.05 -10.85
N GLU A 148 -18.08 23.37 -11.04
CA GLU A 148 -17.37 23.94 -12.19
C GLU A 148 -15.85 23.75 -11.97
N VAL A 149 -15.19 23.09 -12.92
CA VAL A 149 -13.75 22.81 -12.86
C VAL A 149 -13.05 23.33 -14.12
N ALA A 150 -11.77 23.67 -13.99
CA ALA A 150 -10.94 23.96 -15.16
C ALA A 150 -10.72 22.65 -15.94
N THR A 151 -10.87 22.74 -17.26
CA THR A 151 -10.77 21.58 -18.17
C THR A 151 -9.58 21.64 -19.12
N ASP A 152 -8.87 22.78 -19.17
CA ASP A 152 -7.74 23.00 -20.09
C ASP A 152 -6.45 23.16 -19.30
N ALA A 153 -5.43 22.37 -19.67
CA ALA A 153 -4.09 22.42 -19.09
C ALA A 153 -3.02 22.12 -20.14
N ASP A 154 -1.75 22.22 -19.78
CA ASP A 154 -0.67 21.73 -20.63
C ASP A 154 -0.56 20.20 -20.51
N VAL A 155 -0.69 19.69 -19.31
CA VAL A 155 -0.57 18.26 -18.98
C VAL A 155 -1.76 17.83 -18.14
N ILE A 156 -2.36 16.70 -18.51
CA ILE A 156 -3.34 15.99 -17.68
C ILE A 156 -2.66 14.75 -17.09
N VAL A 157 -2.68 14.60 -15.77
CA VAL A 157 -2.21 13.42 -15.06
C VAL A 157 -3.41 12.59 -14.63
N VAL A 158 -3.48 11.33 -15.02
CA VAL A 158 -4.54 10.40 -14.62
C VAL A 158 -4.02 9.49 -13.51
N GLY A 159 -4.54 9.67 -12.30
CA GLY A 159 -4.13 9.00 -11.07
C GLY A 159 -3.27 9.89 -10.16
N GLY A 160 -3.79 10.18 -8.98
CA GLY A 160 -3.13 10.98 -7.93
C GLY A 160 -2.33 10.13 -6.93
N GLY A 161 -1.78 8.98 -7.35
CA GLY A 161 -0.86 8.17 -6.56
C GLY A 161 0.56 8.76 -6.51
N GLY A 162 1.51 8.02 -5.91
CA GLY A 162 2.91 8.49 -5.79
C GLY A 162 3.51 8.94 -7.13
N ALA A 163 3.42 8.11 -8.17
CA ALA A 163 3.97 8.44 -9.49
C ALA A 163 3.29 9.66 -10.14
N GLY A 164 1.94 9.77 -10.02
CA GLY A 164 1.20 10.88 -10.61
C GLY A 164 1.48 12.21 -9.93
N LEU A 165 1.59 12.24 -8.61
CA LEU A 165 1.95 13.46 -7.86
C LEU A 165 3.39 13.91 -8.17
N VAL A 166 4.32 12.96 -8.24
CA VAL A 166 5.72 13.22 -8.66
C VAL A 166 5.75 13.77 -10.09
N ALA A 167 5.00 13.16 -11.03
CA ALA A 167 4.93 13.65 -12.41
C ALA A 167 4.32 15.07 -12.49
N ALA A 168 3.29 15.34 -11.69
CA ALA A 168 2.68 16.68 -11.64
C ALA A 168 3.65 17.75 -11.13
N ILE A 169 4.38 17.49 -10.03
CA ILE A 169 5.42 18.39 -9.50
C ILE A 169 6.50 18.58 -10.54
N SER A 170 7.00 17.51 -11.14
CA SER A 170 8.07 17.58 -12.14
C SER A 170 7.64 18.33 -13.39
N ALA A 171 6.44 18.10 -13.91
CA ALA A 171 5.92 18.83 -15.06
C ALA A 171 5.75 20.33 -14.75
N SER A 172 5.24 20.68 -13.58
CA SER A 172 5.12 22.08 -13.15
C SER A 172 6.47 22.75 -12.98
N GLN A 173 7.48 22.09 -12.39
CA GLN A 173 8.86 22.60 -12.31
C GLN A 173 9.48 22.87 -13.68
N ASN A 174 8.96 22.19 -14.73
CA ASN A 174 9.32 22.42 -16.14
C ASN A 174 8.37 23.41 -16.86
N GLY A 175 7.56 24.15 -16.10
CA GLY A 175 6.75 25.28 -16.59
C GLY A 175 5.35 24.91 -17.11
N ALA A 176 4.89 23.66 -16.97
CA ALA A 176 3.57 23.24 -17.41
C ALA A 176 2.49 23.57 -16.38
N LYS A 177 1.27 23.87 -16.87
CA LYS A 177 0.06 23.83 -16.06
C LYS A 177 -0.47 22.41 -16.04
N VAL A 178 -0.78 21.89 -14.87
CA VAL A 178 -1.12 20.48 -14.66
C VAL A 178 -2.49 20.36 -13.98
N ILE A 179 -3.33 19.44 -14.49
CA ILE A 179 -4.52 18.95 -13.80
C ILE A 179 -4.30 17.47 -13.47
N VAL A 180 -4.46 17.11 -12.20
CA VAL A 180 -4.41 15.73 -11.71
C VAL A 180 -5.84 15.24 -11.49
N LEU A 181 -6.23 14.16 -12.15
CA LEU A 181 -7.52 13.49 -11.99
C LEU A 181 -7.34 12.30 -11.03
N GLU A 182 -8.07 12.29 -9.91
CA GLU A 182 -8.05 11.21 -8.93
C GLU A 182 -9.47 10.65 -8.75
N LYS A 183 -9.62 9.33 -8.92
CA LYS A 183 -10.93 8.68 -8.82
C LYS A 183 -11.46 8.56 -7.37
N ASN A 184 -10.57 8.52 -6.39
CA ASN A 184 -10.94 8.51 -4.97
C ASN A 184 -11.20 9.92 -4.46
N GLY A 185 -11.72 10.02 -3.23
CA GLY A 185 -11.93 11.30 -2.55
C GLY A 185 -10.64 12.05 -2.28
N ALA A 186 -9.50 11.35 -2.09
CA ALA A 186 -8.21 11.96 -1.83
C ALA A 186 -7.09 11.25 -2.58
N VAL A 187 -5.99 11.99 -2.84
CA VAL A 187 -4.79 11.49 -3.50
C VAL A 187 -3.97 10.54 -2.62
N GLY A 188 -2.99 9.88 -3.20
CA GLY A 188 -2.02 9.02 -2.52
C GLY A 188 -2.06 7.57 -2.98
N GLY A 189 -3.21 7.07 -3.44
CA GLY A 189 -3.34 5.71 -3.98
C GLY A 189 -2.79 4.65 -3.02
N ASP A 190 -2.22 3.58 -3.57
CA ASP A 190 -1.59 2.51 -2.80
C ASP A 190 -0.26 2.95 -2.16
N THR A 191 0.33 4.08 -2.59
CA THR A 191 1.53 4.64 -1.97
C THR A 191 1.28 5.02 -0.50
N LEU A 192 0.07 5.47 -0.11
CA LEU A 192 -0.27 5.77 1.29
C LEU A 192 -0.10 4.56 2.23
N VAL A 193 -0.38 3.36 1.72
CA VAL A 193 -0.37 2.12 2.51
C VAL A 193 0.86 1.26 2.24
N CYS A 194 1.90 1.79 1.58
CA CYS A 194 3.16 1.09 1.33
C CYS A 194 4.07 1.03 2.58
N GLY A 195 5.13 0.24 2.52
CA GLY A 195 6.07 0.03 3.62
C GLY A 195 7.02 1.21 3.92
N ALA A 196 6.78 2.41 3.40
CA ALA A 196 7.57 3.63 3.64
C ALA A 196 9.05 3.57 3.26
N ILE A 197 9.45 2.69 2.34
CA ILE A 197 10.86 2.38 2.04
C ILE A 197 11.28 2.78 0.63
N TYR A 198 12.50 3.25 0.50
CA TYR A 198 13.14 3.69 -0.74
C TYR A 198 14.55 3.08 -0.85
N ASN A 199 14.87 2.43 -1.96
CA ASN A 199 16.18 1.83 -2.18
C ASN A 199 17.10 2.73 -2.99
N ASN A 200 18.29 2.99 -2.49
CA ASN A 200 19.42 3.50 -3.28
C ASN A 200 20.75 3.23 -2.59
N PRO A 201 21.86 3.09 -3.33
CA PRO A 201 23.19 3.09 -2.74
C PRO A 201 23.46 4.41 -1.98
N ASP A 202 23.98 4.30 -0.75
CA ASP A 202 24.32 5.43 0.11
C ASP A 202 25.63 5.13 0.86
N LYS A 203 26.72 5.61 0.33
CA LYS A 203 28.06 5.33 0.88
C LYS A 203 28.21 5.78 2.33
N GLU A 204 27.56 6.89 2.73
CA GLU A 204 27.67 7.42 4.10
C GLU A 204 27.02 6.44 5.09
N LEU A 205 25.80 6.00 4.83
CA LEU A 205 25.08 5.08 5.70
C LEU A 205 25.65 3.66 5.60
N GLN A 206 26.05 3.21 4.41
CA GLN A 206 26.67 1.90 4.22
C GLN A 206 28.04 1.79 4.91
N SER A 207 28.76 2.91 5.09
CA SER A 207 30.01 2.92 5.86
C SER A 207 29.83 2.55 7.35
N GLN A 208 28.60 2.55 7.85
CA GLN A 208 28.25 2.18 9.22
C GLN A 208 27.87 0.69 9.36
N VAL A 209 27.81 -0.05 8.25
CA VAL A 209 27.42 -1.46 8.19
C VAL A 209 28.64 -2.32 7.80
N GLU A 210 28.91 -3.39 8.52
CA GLU A 210 29.99 -4.31 8.21
C GLU A 210 29.61 -5.23 7.03
N MET A 211 30.56 -5.46 6.11
CA MET A 211 30.45 -6.42 5.02
C MET A 211 30.76 -7.84 5.53
N SER A 212 29.74 -8.56 5.99
CA SER A 212 29.88 -9.93 6.49
C SER A 212 30.33 -10.91 5.37
N ASP A 213 30.89 -12.06 5.75
CA ASP A 213 31.31 -13.07 4.78
C ASP A 213 30.11 -13.68 4.02
N ALA A 214 28.95 -13.79 4.65
CA ALA A 214 27.72 -14.24 4.00
C ALA A 214 27.27 -13.27 2.90
N VAL A 215 27.32 -11.96 3.17
CA VAL A 215 26.97 -10.91 2.19
C VAL A 215 27.98 -10.86 1.04
N LYS A 216 29.31 -11.02 1.33
CA LYS A 216 30.34 -11.17 0.27
C LYS A 216 30.04 -12.35 -0.64
N HIS A 217 29.71 -13.50 -0.05
CA HIS A 217 29.38 -14.70 -0.79
C HIS A 217 28.17 -14.53 -1.69
N GLN A 218 27.13 -13.83 -1.22
CA GLN A 218 25.93 -13.51 -2.03
C GLN A 218 26.29 -12.68 -3.27
N LEU A 219 27.13 -11.66 -3.14
CA LEU A 219 27.61 -10.86 -4.27
C LEU A 219 28.43 -11.72 -5.24
N GLU A 220 29.38 -12.51 -4.73
CA GLU A 220 30.22 -13.39 -5.55
C GLU A 220 29.39 -14.44 -6.31
N GLN A 221 28.36 -15.02 -5.68
CA GLN A 221 27.43 -15.93 -6.36
C GLN A 221 26.67 -15.24 -7.51
N ALA A 222 26.24 -13.99 -7.32
CA ALA A 222 25.57 -13.23 -8.39
C ALA A 222 26.48 -12.99 -9.60
N LEU A 223 27.79 -12.86 -9.38
CA LEU A 223 28.79 -12.73 -10.45
C LEU A 223 29.11 -14.05 -11.18
N GLU A 224 28.73 -15.20 -10.62
CA GLU A 224 28.89 -16.53 -11.21
C GLU A 224 27.67 -16.98 -12.03
N VAL A 225 26.55 -16.25 -11.95
CA VAL A 225 25.36 -16.55 -12.76
C VAL A 225 25.70 -16.47 -14.24
N GLU A 226 25.29 -17.48 -15.03
CA GLU A 226 25.48 -17.45 -16.49
C GLU A 226 24.69 -16.28 -17.08
N PRO A 227 25.33 -15.33 -17.80
CA PRO A 227 24.64 -14.20 -18.37
C PRO A 227 23.70 -14.63 -19.52
N VAL A 228 22.52 -14.03 -19.56
CA VAL A 228 21.50 -14.35 -20.59
C VAL A 228 21.77 -13.68 -21.95
N ASP A 229 22.55 -12.60 -21.94
CA ASP A 229 22.97 -11.85 -23.13
C ASP A 229 24.26 -11.02 -22.88
N ASP A 230 24.69 -10.30 -23.92
CA ASP A 230 25.90 -9.48 -23.90
C ASP A 230 25.77 -8.28 -22.93
N LYS A 231 24.58 -7.71 -22.74
CA LYS A 231 24.34 -6.60 -21.83
C LYS A 231 24.47 -7.05 -20.37
N HIS A 232 23.86 -8.19 -20.04
CA HIS A 232 23.99 -8.81 -18.71
C HIS A 232 25.46 -9.15 -18.42
N ALA A 233 26.19 -9.73 -19.38
CA ALA A 233 27.61 -10.01 -19.22
C ALA A 233 28.42 -8.72 -18.97
N ALA A 234 28.16 -7.66 -19.71
CA ALA A 234 28.83 -6.37 -19.53
C ALA A 234 28.56 -5.75 -18.14
N LEU A 235 27.31 -5.85 -17.65
CA LEU A 235 26.96 -5.41 -16.32
C LEU A 235 27.68 -6.20 -15.22
N GLN A 236 27.74 -7.55 -15.35
CA GLN A 236 28.52 -8.38 -14.43
C GLN A 236 30.01 -7.99 -14.43
N ASP A 237 30.59 -7.69 -15.60
CA ASP A 237 31.98 -7.24 -15.69
C ASP A 237 32.21 -5.88 -15.03
N ALA A 238 31.25 -4.95 -15.13
CA ALA A 238 31.29 -3.67 -14.44
C ALA A 238 31.29 -3.87 -12.92
N VAL A 239 30.34 -4.67 -12.39
CA VAL A 239 30.28 -5.00 -10.95
C VAL A 239 31.54 -5.72 -10.48
N ARG A 240 32.04 -6.69 -11.28
CA ARG A 240 33.28 -7.43 -10.95
C ARG A 240 34.47 -6.48 -10.81
N LYS A 241 34.59 -5.50 -11.70
CA LYS A 241 35.65 -4.48 -11.61
C LYS A 241 35.53 -3.64 -10.33
N GLU A 242 34.35 -3.15 -10.02
CA GLU A 242 34.09 -2.37 -8.79
C GLU A 242 34.36 -3.20 -7.53
N TRP A 243 33.99 -4.48 -7.54
CA TRP A 243 34.24 -5.40 -6.45
C TRP A 243 35.73 -5.66 -6.22
N GLU A 244 36.52 -5.84 -7.30
CA GLU A 244 37.97 -5.99 -7.18
C GLU A 244 38.65 -4.69 -6.67
N GLU A 245 38.18 -3.52 -7.10
CA GLU A 245 38.65 -2.22 -6.60
C GLU A 245 38.34 -2.06 -5.11
N TYR A 246 37.12 -2.45 -4.68
CA TYR A 246 36.74 -2.45 -3.27
C TYR A 246 37.62 -3.40 -2.43
N LYS A 247 37.84 -4.63 -2.85
CA LYS A 247 38.73 -5.57 -2.15
C LYS A 247 40.17 -5.06 -2.06
N ALA A 248 40.66 -4.40 -3.10
CA ALA A 248 42.00 -3.82 -3.14
C ALA A 248 42.16 -2.59 -2.23
N SER A 249 41.08 -1.88 -1.93
CA SER A 249 41.09 -0.73 -1.02
C SER A 249 41.32 -1.13 0.45
N GLY A 250 40.98 -2.36 0.81
CA GLY A 250 41.03 -2.86 2.20
C GLY A 250 39.89 -2.35 3.09
N GLU A 251 38.87 -1.75 2.50
CA GLU A 251 37.65 -1.34 3.22
C GLU A 251 36.86 -2.57 3.67
N THR A 252 36.10 -2.42 4.78
CA THR A 252 35.35 -3.52 5.40
C THR A 252 33.85 -3.22 5.58
N TYR A 253 33.43 -2.01 5.18
CA TYR A 253 32.02 -1.62 5.24
C TYR A 253 31.23 -2.26 4.09
N LEU A 254 29.90 -2.23 4.20
CA LEU A 254 28.99 -2.81 3.19
C LEU A 254 29.25 -2.18 1.82
N PHE A 255 29.69 -2.98 0.86
CA PHE A 255 29.84 -2.57 -0.54
C PHE A 255 28.47 -2.31 -1.18
N ASP A 256 28.36 -1.25 -1.96
CA ASP A 256 27.25 -1.01 -2.85
C ASP A 256 27.63 -0.08 -4.01
N SER A 257 26.89 -0.16 -5.12
CA SER A 257 27.03 0.71 -6.28
C SER A 257 25.77 0.69 -7.13
N ASP A 258 25.64 1.65 -8.05
CA ASP A 258 24.52 1.65 -8.99
C ASP A 258 24.52 0.39 -9.88
N ASN A 259 25.68 -0.06 -10.35
CA ASN A 259 25.83 -1.29 -11.14
C ASN A 259 25.45 -2.55 -10.32
N TRP A 260 25.86 -2.60 -9.04
CA TRP A 260 25.45 -3.72 -8.16
C TRP A 260 23.94 -3.69 -7.91
N PHE A 261 23.34 -2.53 -7.70
CA PHE A 261 21.90 -2.39 -7.55
C PHE A 261 21.16 -2.82 -8.83
N GLU A 262 21.68 -2.46 -10.00
CA GLU A 262 21.15 -2.85 -11.30
C GLU A 262 21.22 -4.38 -11.50
N LEU A 263 22.39 -4.98 -11.31
CA LEU A 263 22.59 -6.41 -11.46
C LEU A 263 21.67 -7.20 -10.51
N GLN A 264 21.60 -6.79 -9.25
CA GLN A 264 20.75 -7.44 -8.25
C GLN A 264 19.25 -7.29 -8.58
N THR A 265 18.82 -6.12 -9.06
CA THR A 265 17.43 -5.89 -9.49
C THR A 265 17.10 -6.75 -10.70
N TYR A 266 17.98 -6.82 -11.69
CA TYR A 266 17.78 -7.59 -12.90
C TYR A 266 17.73 -9.10 -12.60
N GLN A 267 18.74 -9.65 -11.92
CA GLN A 267 18.78 -11.06 -11.54
C GLN A 267 17.69 -11.43 -10.53
N GLY A 268 17.38 -10.52 -9.59
CA GLY A 268 16.28 -10.69 -8.65
C GLY A 268 14.90 -10.76 -9.31
N GLY A 269 14.78 -10.21 -10.53
CA GLY A 269 13.64 -10.29 -11.42
C GLY A 269 13.73 -11.44 -12.44
N ASP A 270 14.55 -12.46 -12.19
CA ASP A 270 14.79 -13.63 -13.05
C ASP A 270 15.38 -13.27 -14.43
N SER A 271 16.06 -12.14 -14.55
CA SER A 271 16.72 -11.65 -15.77
C SER A 271 15.81 -11.54 -17.00
N VAL A 272 14.52 -11.27 -16.79
CA VAL A 272 13.52 -11.11 -17.87
C VAL A 272 13.07 -9.67 -18.10
N ALA A 273 13.46 -8.73 -17.19
CA ALA A 273 13.18 -7.31 -17.33
C ALA A 273 13.89 -6.71 -18.58
N ASN A 274 13.45 -5.52 -19.00
CA ASN A 274 14.23 -4.71 -19.94
C ASN A 274 15.38 -4.02 -19.19
N LEU A 275 16.62 -4.48 -19.43
CA LEU A 275 17.80 -4.00 -18.70
C LEU A 275 18.01 -2.49 -18.86
N ASP A 276 17.65 -1.88 -20.00
CA ASP A 276 17.75 -0.43 -20.19
C ASP A 276 16.79 0.35 -19.24
N LEU A 277 15.63 -0.23 -18.90
CA LEU A 277 14.72 0.34 -17.91
C LEU A 277 15.21 0.10 -16.47
N VAL A 278 15.82 -1.06 -16.21
CA VAL A 278 16.45 -1.34 -14.92
C VAL A 278 17.61 -0.37 -14.65
N GLU A 279 18.44 -0.10 -15.67
CA GLU A 279 19.51 0.90 -15.59
C GLU A 279 18.94 2.29 -15.21
N VAL A 280 17.87 2.75 -15.90
CA VAL A 280 17.21 4.02 -15.55
C VAL A 280 16.73 4.01 -14.10
N LEU A 281 16.03 2.94 -13.65
CA LEU A 281 15.54 2.82 -12.28
C LEU A 281 16.66 3.00 -11.27
N THR A 282 17.75 2.26 -11.43
CA THR A 282 18.78 2.11 -10.40
C THR A 282 19.77 3.26 -10.40
N HIS A 283 20.20 3.74 -11.58
CA HIS A 283 21.12 4.86 -11.71
C HIS A 283 20.44 6.22 -11.43
N GLN A 284 19.11 6.31 -11.53
CA GLN A 284 18.38 7.52 -11.14
C GLN A 284 17.78 7.42 -9.72
N ALA A 285 18.00 6.33 -8.99
CA ALA A 285 17.50 6.17 -7.63
C ALA A 285 18.11 7.19 -6.66
N ALA A 286 19.44 7.33 -6.61
CA ALA A 286 20.10 8.30 -5.73
C ALA A 286 19.80 9.75 -6.12
N PRO A 287 19.83 10.18 -7.40
CA PRO A 287 19.31 11.48 -7.82
C PRO A 287 17.85 11.73 -7.43
N GLY A 288 17.00 10.72 -7.57
CA GLY A 288 15.58 10.76 -7.14
C GLY A 288 15.43 10.96 -5.63
N TYR A 289 16.20 10.22 -4.84
CA TYR A 289 16.28 10.36 -3.38
C TYR A 289 16.62 11.79 -2.95
N GLU A 290 17.69 12.36 -3.52
CA GLU A 290 18.08 13.73 -3.22
C GLU A 290 17.03 14.77 -3.69
N TRP A 291 16.34 14.50 -4.81
CA TRP A 291 15.27 15.36 -5.26
C TRP A 291 14.07 15.35 -4.30
N ILE A 292 13.59 14.19 -3.83
CA ILE A 292 12.48 14.16 -2.85
C ILE A 292 12.89 14.75 -1.49
N LYS A 293 14.15 14.60 -1.05
CA LYS A 293 14.69 15.31 0.13
C LYS A 293 14.64 16.82 -0.05
N SER A 294 14.96 17.32 -1.26
CA SER A 294 14.86 18.76 -1.57
C SER A 294 13.42 19.29 -1.53
N LEU A 295 12.42 18.42 -1.67
CA LEU A 295 11.00 18.72 -1.47
C LEU A 295 10.57 18.70 0.00
N GLY A 296 11.42 18.24 0.91
CA GLY A 296 11.15 18.15 2.35
C GLY A 296 10.88 16.73 2.86
N MET A 297 11.14 15.69 2.05
CA MET A 297 11.03 14.30 2.52
C MET A 297 12.11 14.00 3.55
N GLU A 298 11.72 13.35 4.65
CA GLU A 298 12.62 12.97 5.74
C GLU A 298 12.73 11.45 5.87
N PHE A 299 13.97 10.98 6.07
CA PHE A 299 14.30 9.58 6.27
C PHE A 299 15.05 9.38 7.59
N ASN A 300 15.02 8.15 8.11
CA ASN A 300 15.83 7.76 9.26
C ASN A 300 17.33 7.76 8.91
N ASP A 301 18.17 8.00 9.91
CA ASP A 301 19.64 8.02 9.77
C ASP A 301 20.29 6.62 9.70
N LYS A 302 19.54 5.61 9.28
CA LYS A 302 19.98 4.22 9.16
C LYS A 302 19.40 3.58 7.92
N ILE A 303 20.19 2.74 7.28
CA ILE A 303 19.71 1.84 6.24
C ILE A 303 19.35 0.47 6.83
N SER A 304 18.45 -0.23 6.15
CA SER A 304 18.01 -1.57 6.50
C SER A 304 17.91 -2.46 5.25
N GLN A 305 17.51 -3.70 5.44
CA GLN A 305 17.04 -4.57 4.36
C GLN A 305 15.53 -4.72 4.50
N GLY A 306 14.78 -4.05 3.61
CA GLY A 306 13.31 -4.18 3.58
C GLY A 306 12.85 -5.57 3.16
N ALA A 307 11.65 -5.96 3.57
CA ALA A 307 11.07 -7.27 3.20
C ALA A 307 11.11 -7.52 1.67
N GLY A 308 11.79 -8.60 1.26
CA GLY A 308 12.02 -8.94 -0.14
C GLY A 308 13.01 -8.03 -0.88
N SER A 309 13.73 -7.13 -0.19
CA SER A 309 15.00 -6.56 -0.64
C SER A 309 16.11 -7.58 -0.40
N LEU A 310 17.10 -7.63 -1.27
CA LEU A 310 18.20 -8.58 -1.16
C LEU A 310 19.51 -7.92 -0.71
N TRP A 311 19.45 -6.64 -0.29
CA TRP A 311 20.62 -5.88 0.15
C TRP A 311 20.23 -4.77 1.12
N GLN A 312 21.15 -4.39 2.02
CA GLN A 312 20.96 -3.29 2.96
C GLN A 312 21.22 -1.94 2.27
N ARG A 313 20.21 -1.43 1.53
CA ARG A 313 20.18 -0.11 0.88
C ARG A 313 18.85 0.59 1.07
N THR A 314 18.02 0.10 1.98
CA THR A 314 16.67 0.60 2.19
C THR A 314 16.66 1.76 3.16
N HIS A 315 16.21 2.92 2.70
CA HIS A 315 15.94 4.12 3.48
C HIS A 315 14.47 4.10 3.89
N THR A 316 14.18 4.31 5.17
CA THR A 316 12.81 4.30 5.70
C THR A 316 12.39 5.71 6.07
N SER A 317 11.18 6.11 5.67
CA SER A 317 10.57 7.39 6.05
C SER A 317 10.48 7.55 7.57
N THR A 318 10.61 8.78 8.08
CA THR A 318 10.36 9.09 9.50
C THR A 318 8.88 9.06 9.85
N LYS A 319 7.97 9.16 8.87
CA LYS A 319 6.52 9.06 9.04
C LYS A 319 6.06 7.64 8.73
N GLN A 320 4.97 7.23 9.38
CA GLN A 320 4.42 5.89 9.23
C GLN A 320 3.95 5.60 7.79
N MET A 321 4.12 4.38 7.35
CA MET A 321 3.68 3.93 6.03
C MET A 321 4.12 4.91 4.93
N GLY A 322 3.41 5.00 3.82
CA GLY A 322 3.70 5.93 2.72
C GLY A 322 3.27 7.38 2.95
N THR A 323 2.76 7.71 4.16
CA THR A 323 2.25 9.06 4.46
C THR A 323 3.32 10.15 4.34
N GLY A 324 4.59 9.81 4.61
CA GLY A 324 5.72 10.74 4.44
C GLY A 324 5.87 11.21 3.00
N PHE A 325 5.80 10.29 2.04
CA PHE A 325 5.89 10.62 0.62
C PHE A 325 4.72 11.49 0.18
N ILE A 326 3.50 11.05 0.45
CA ILE A 326 2.29 11.75 -0.03
C ILE A 326 2.14 13.11 0.64
N SER A 327 2.37 13.24 1.97
CA SER A 327 2.33 14.55 2.62
C SER A 327 3.36 15.52 2.04
N THR A 328 4.58 15.06 1.77
CA THR A 328 5.61 15.89 1.13
C THR A 328 5.15 16.39 -0.26
N TYR A 329 4.58 15.50 -1.07
CA TYR A 329 4.11 15.89 -2.42
C TYR A 329 2.92 16.87 -2.35
N VAL A 330 1.95 16.61 -1.48
CA VAL A 330 0.77 17.48 -1.29
C VAL A 330 1.20 18.86 -0.79
N GLU A 331 2.09 18.94 0.20
CA GLU A 331 2.61 20.23 0.72
C GLU A 331 3.33 21.06 -0.35
N ASN A 332 3.99 20.44 -1.32
CA ASN A 332 4.62 21.13 -2.44
C ASN A 332 3.57 21.58 -3.46
N ILE A 333 2.59 20.72 -3.80
CA ILE A 333 1.50 21.07 -4.72
C ILE A 333 0.63 22.19 -4.15
N ASP A 334 0.40 22.23 -2.85
CA ASP A 334 -0.39 23.31 -2.21
C ASP A 334 0.21 24.70 -2.43
N LYS A 335 1.53 24.77 -2.50
CA LYS A 335 2.30 26.01 -2.74
C LYS A 335 2.40 26.35 -4.23
N ASP A 336 2.04 25.43 -5.12
CA ASP A 336 2.18 25.56 -6.57
C ASP A 336 0.84 25.94 -7.24
N PRO A 337 0.69 27.17 -7.78
CA PRO A 337 -0.51 27.60 -8.46
C PRO A 337 -0.73 26.94 -9.83
N ASN A 338 0.28 26.25 -10.37
CA ASN A 338 0.18 25.59 -11.67
C ASN A 338 -0.39 24.18 -11.58
N VAL A 339 -0.51 23.59 -10.39
CA VAL A 339 -1.05 22.25 -10.20
C VAL A 339 -2.44 22.31 -9.56
N THR A 340 -3.41 21.66 -10.19
CA THR A 340 -4.77 21.49 -9.67
C THR A 340 -5.07 20.01 -9.50
N ILE A 341 -5.52 19.60 -8.31
CA ILE A 341 -6.01 18.24 -8.03
C ILE A 341 -7.54 18.25 -8.10
N LEU A 342 -8.11 17.31 -8.85
CA LEU A 342 -9.53 17.07 -8.95
C LEU A 342 -9.87 15.68 -8.42
N PRO A 343 -10.29 15.58 -7.15
CA PRO A 343 -10.72 14.31 -6.56
C PRO A 343 -12.11 13.90 -7.07
N GLU A 344 -12.47 12.63 -6.88
CA GLU A 344 -13.71 12.00 -7.33
C GLU A 344 -13.96 12.18 -8.85
N MET A 345 -12.84 12.21 -9.62
CA MET A 345 -12.84 12.37 -11.08
C MET A 345 -12.13 11.14 -11.71
N THR A 346 -12.92 10.23 -12.27
CA THR A 346 -12.43 8.96 -12.84
C THR A 346 -12.11 9.14 -14.32
N GLY A 347 -10.83 8.99 -14.69
CA GLY A 347 -10.43 8.92 -16.10
C GLY A 347 -10.99 7.66 -16.77
N GLU A 348 -11.69 7.84 -17.91
CA GLU A 348 -12.37 6.73 -18.61
C GLU A 348 -11.73 6.43 -19.97
N LYS A 349 -11.34 7.48 -20.71
CA LYS A 349 -10.88 7.34 -22.10
C LYS A 349 -9.88 8.42 -22.48
N LEU A 350 -8.87 8.06 -23.26
CA LEU A 350 -7.97 9.01 -23.91
C LEU A 350 -8.62 9.64 -25.12
N VAL A 351 -8.37 10.92 -25.35
CA VAL A 351 -8.81 11.66 -26.53
C VAL A 351 -7.63 11.81 -27.48
N THR A 352 -7.83 11.46 -28.75
CA THR A 352 -6.80 11.62 -29.79
C THR A 352 -7.26 12.58 -30.89
N ASP A 353 -6.31 13.26 -31.53
CA ASP A 353 -6.54 14.01 -32.75
C ASP A 353 -6.50 13.10 -33.98
N ASP A 354 -6.74 13.69 -35.18
CA ASP A 354 -6.75 12.96 -36.45
C ASP A 354 -5.38 12.32 -36.79
N SER A 355 -4.29 12.71 -36.14
CA SER A 355 -2.96 12.12 -36.32
C SER A 355 -2.68 10.97 -35.37
N GLY A 356 -3.59 10.68 -34.41
CA GLY A 356 -3.41 9.71 -33.35
C GLY A 356 -2.63 10.26 -32.13
N LYS A 357 -2.30 11.56 -32.07
CA LYS A 357 -1.70 12.18 -30.90
C LYS A 357 -2.74 12.25 -29.78
N VAL A 358 -2.36 11.85 -28.56
CA VAL A 358 -3.18 12.01 -27.36
C VAL A 358 -3.20 13.49 -26.97
N ILE A 359 -4.41 14.06 -26.86
CA ILE A 359 -4.65 15.48 -26.61
C ILE A 359 -5.60 15.72 -25.42
N GLY A 360 -5.97 14.70 -24.67
CA GLY A 360 -6.83 14.86 -23.51
C GLY A 360 -7.39 13.57 -22.95
N VAL A 361 -8.33 13.74 -22.03
CA VAL A 361 -8.99 12.64 -21.31
C VAL A 361 -10.48 12.93 -21.18
N VAL A 362 -11.34 11.97 -21.43
CA VAL A 362 -12.72 11.96 -20.96
C VAL A 362 -12.74 11.33 -19.58
N ALA A 363 -13.28 12.03 -18.61
CA ALA A 363 -13.43 11.54 -17.24
C ALA A 363 -14.89 11.64 -16.80
N LYS A 364 -15.26 10.93 -15.72
CA LYS A 364 -16.55 11.03 -15.05
C LYS A 364 -16.41 11.57 -13.64
N ASP A 365 -17.27 12.49 -13.29
CA ASP A 365 -17.42 12.91 -11.91
C ASP A 365 -18.19 11.84 -11.09
N LYS A 366 -18.28 12.05 -9.77
CA LYS A 366 -19.01 11.16 -8.86
C LYS A 366 -20.49 10.98 -9.22
N GLY A 367 -21.12 11.99 -9.85
CA GLY A 367 -22.50 11.93 -10.34
C GLY A 367 -22.65 11.16 -11.66
N GLY A 368 -21.53 10.73 -12.27
CA GLY A 368 -21.52 10.05 -13.57
C GLY A 368 -21.56 10.98 -14.76
N ASN A 369 -21.40 12.29 -14.58
CA ASN A 369 -21.36 13.25 -15.66
C ASN A 369 -20.01 13.21 -16.37
N GLU A 370 -20.03 13.15 -17.70
CA GLU A 370 -18.79 13.16 -18.51
C GLU A 370 -18.23 14.58 -18.59
N VAL A 371 -16.93 14.70 -18.35
CA VAL A 371 -16.15 15.92 -18.48
C VAL A 371 -14.94 15.63 -19.37
N THR A 372 -14.73 16.45 -20.40
CA THR A 372 -13.55 16.32 -21.26
C THR A 372 -12.47 17.28 -20.83
N PHE A 373 -11.29 16.77 -20.53
CA PHE A 373 -10.08 17.53 -20.21
C PHE A 373 -9.15 17.60 -21.40
N ASN A 374 -8.70 18.79 -21.77
CA ASN A 374 -7.83 19.03 -22.91
C ASN A 374 -6.39 19.26 -22.45
N ALA A 375 -5.42 18.63 -23.13
CA ALA A 375 -4.01 18.74 -22.88
C ALA A 375 -3.26 19.29 -24.09
N THR A 376 -2.59 20.43 -23.97
CA THR A 376 -1.83 21.02 -25.10
C THR A 376 -0.55 20.22 -25.37
N LYS A 377 0.08 19.66 -24.35
CA LYS A 377 1.30 18.84 -24.43
C LYS A 377 0.97 17.35 -24.47
N GLY A 378 0.15 16.85 -23.53
CA GLY A 378 -0.28 15.46 -23.51
C GLY A 378 -0.73 14.97 -22.13
N VAL A 379 -0.76 13.64 -21.98
CA VAL A 379 -1.32 12.93 -20.83
C VAL A 379 -0.25 12.04 -20.19
N VAL A 380 -0.21 12.05 -18.86
CA VAL A 380 0.54 11.10 -18.03
C VAL A 380 -0.44 10.07 -17.47
N LEU A 381 -0.23 8.79 -17.74
CA LEU A 381 -0.94 7.70 -17.07
C LEU A 381 -0.15 7.23 -15.84
N ALA A 382 -0.75 7.35 -14.65
CA ALA A 382 -0.16 6.96 -13.36
C ALA A 382 -1.20 6.27 -12.46
N THR A 383 -2.00 5.38 -13.06
CA THR A 383 -3.21 4.80 -12.45
C THR A 383 -2.96 3.57 -11.58
N GLY A 384 -1.69 3.17 -11.41
CA GLY A 384 -1.32 1.92 -10.77
C GLY A 384 -1.57 0.68 -11.64
N GLY A 385 -1.27 -0.50 -11.09
CA GLY A 385 -1.42 -1.77 -11.76
C GLY A 385 -2.84 -2.35 -11.71
N PHE A 386 -2.93 -3.69 -11.56
CA PHE A 386 -4.23 -4.39 -11.51
C PHE A 386 -4.35 -5.43 -10.38
N ALA A 387 -3.47 -5.37 -9.36
CA ALA A 387 -3.44 -6.33 -8.25
C ALA A 387 -4.70 -6.34 -7.35
N ALA A 388 -5.58 -5.34 -7.45
CA ALA A 388 -6.88 -5.33 -6.78
C ALA A 388 -8.04 -5.82 -7.67
N ASN A 389 -7.76 -6.25 -8.90
CA ASN A 389 -8.73 -6.79 -9.85
C ASN A 389 -8.48 -8.28 -10.06
N ASN A 390 -9.02 -9.13 -9.16
CA ASN A 390 -8.81 -10.58 -9.22
C ASN A 390 -9.18 -11.22 -10.57
N LYS A 391 -10.16 -10.66 -11.29
CA LYS A 391 -10.53 -11.15 -12.62
C LYS A 391 -9.40 -10.91 -13.62
N MET A 392 -8.89 -9.68 -13.68
CA MET A 392 -7.78 -9.33 -14.58
C MET A 392 -6.49 -10.07 -14.18
N VAL A 393 -6.21 -10.19 -12.88
CA VAL A 393 -5.09 -11.00 -12.38
C VAL A 393 -5.21 -12.44 -12.87
N GLN A 394 -6.37 -13.09 -12.71
CA GLN A 394 -6.55 -14.48 -13.12
C GLN A 394 -6.52 -14.65 -14.66
N GLU A 395 -7.03 -13.68 -15.43
CA GLU A 395 -6.94 -13.68 -16.90
C GLU A 395 -5.48 -13.65 -17.38
N HIS A 396 -4.59 -12.96 -16.66
CA HIS A 396 -3.17 -12.86 -16.99
C HIS A 396 -2.26 -13.85 -16.23
N ASN A 397 -2.78 -14.65 -15.30
CA ASN A 397 -2.00 -15.65 -14.55
C ASN A 397 -1.63 -16.85 -15.44
N THR A 398 -0.75 -16.65 -16.41
CA THR A 398 -0.39 -17.62 -17.45
C THR A 398 1.07 -18.08 -17.38
N SER A 399 1.89 -17.49 -16.51
CA SER A 399 3.31 -17.87 -16.32
C SER A 399 3.51 -19.29 -15.76
N GLY A 400 2.49 -19.86 -15.12
CA GLY A 400 2.58 -21.15 -14.44
C GLY A 400 3.25 -21.08 -13.05
N LYS A 401 3.59 -19.89 -12.57
CA LYS A 401 4.20 -19.66 -11.25
C LYS A 401 3.18 -19.82 -10.12
N TRP A 402 1.95 -19.38 -10.33
CA TRP A 402 0.88 -19.38 -9.34
C TRP A 402 -0.26 -20.28 -9.77
N ASP A 403 -0.87 -20.96 -8.81
CA ASP A 403 -2.15 -21.65 -8.98
C ASP A 403 -3.32 -20.64 -9.16
N ASP A 404 -4.54 -21.00 -8.85
CA ASP A 404 -5.72 -20.11 -8.96
C ASP A 404 -5.62 -18.92 -8.00
N LEU A 405 -5.49 -17.71 -8.56
CA LEU A 405 -5.46 -16.44 -7.81
C LEU A 405 -6.82 -15.74 -7.72
N SER A 406 -7.88 -16.30 -8.29
CA SER A 406 -9.20 -15.64 -8.43
C SER A 406 -9.86 -15.25 -7.09
N LYS A 407 -9.43 -15.85 -5.98
CA LYS A 407 -9.94 -15.59 -4.61
C LYS A 407 -8.87 -15.10 -3.65
N THR A 408 -7.66 -14.86 -4.14
CA THR A 408 -6.56 -14.38 -3.32
C THR A 408 -6.85 -12.96 -2.85
N MET A 409 -6.71 -12.72 -1.55
CA MET A 409 -6.84 -11.36 -0.99
C MET A 409 -5.75 -10.45 -1.56
N THR A 410 -5.95 -9.13 -1.44
CA THR A 410 -4.97 -8.13 -1.90
C THR A 410 -4.52 -7.24 -0.76
N THR A 411 -3.26 -6.83 -0.79
CA THR A 411 -2.72 -5.79 0.08
C THR A 411 -3.06 -4.38 -0.40
N ASN A 412 -3.53 -4.25 -1.63
CA ASN A 412 -3.88 -2.97 -2.26
C ASN A 412 -5.25 -2.49 -1.79
N ARG A 413 -5.47 -1.19 -1.87
CA ARG A 413 -6.79 -0.60 -1.65
C ARG A 413 -7.75 -1.06 -2.76
N PHE A 414 -8.95 -1.52 -2.39
CA PHE A 414 -9.93 -2.05 -3.35
C PHE A 414 -10.35 -1.05 -4.44
N SER A 415 -10.23 0.25 -4.18
CA SER A 415 -10.52 1.32 -5.15
C SER A 415 -9.35 1.66 -6.06
N CYS A 416 -8.13 1.17 -5.76
CA CYS A 416 -6.92 1.39 -6.53
C CYS A 416 -6.57 0.15 -7.37
N SER A 417 -5.54 0.24 -8.19
CA SER A 417 -4.92 -0.88 -8.94
C SER A 417 -5.93 -1.83 -9.62
N GLN A 418 -6.89 -1.22 -10.37
CA GLN A 418 -7.96 -1.93 -11.10
C GLN A 418 -7.65 -2.16 -12.59
N GLY A 419 -6.49 -1.70 -13.10
CA GLY A 419 -6.09 -1.79 -14.50
C GLY A 419 -6.78 -0.76 -15.40
N ASP A 420 -7.32 0.33 -14.85
CA ASP A 420 -8.09 1.33 -15.61
C ASP A 420 -7.26 1.97 -16.71
N GLY A 421 -6.07 2.50 -16.39
CA GLY A 421 -5.20 3.16 -17.36
C GLY A 421 -4.61 2.19 -18.38
N ILE A 422 -4.39 0.92 -18.02
CA ILE A 422 -3.94 -0.12 -18.97
C ILE A 422 -4.99 -0.26 -20.08
N ARG A 423 -6.28 -0.35 -19.73
CA ARG A 423 -7.36 -0.41 -20.73
C ARG A 423 -7.44 0.86 -21.58
N MET A 424 -7.34 2.04 -20.95
CA MET A 424 -7.31 3.32 -21.66
C MET A 424 -6.17 3.38 -22.69
N ALA A 425 -4.98 2.91 -22.33
CA ALA A 425 -3.82 2.89 -23.21
C ALA A 425 -3.99 1.91 -24.37
N GLN A 426 -4.54 0.70 -24.11
CA GLN A 426 -4.82 -0.27 -25.16
C GLN A 426 -5.80 0.26 -26.23
N GLU A 427 -6.80 1.06 -25.84
CA GLU A 427 -7.75 1.65 -26.77
C GLU A 427 -7.11 2.60 -27.80
N VAL A 428 -5.94 3.17 -27.47
CA VAL A 428 -5.16 4.02 -28.40
C VAL A 428 -3.95 3.30 -29.02
N GLY A 429 -3.87 1.97 -28.86
CA GLY A 429 -2.88 1.11 -29.53
C GLY A 429 -1.59 0.89 -28.75
N ALA A 430 -1.58 1.12 -27.45
CA ALA A 430 -0.42 0.81 -26.61
C ALA A 430 -0.16 -0.70 -26.55
N SER A 431 1.11 -1.10 -26.68
CA SER A 431 1.58 -2.45 -26.41
C SER A 431 1.67 -2.70 -24.89
N LEU A 432 1.52 -3.96 -24.52
CA LEU A 432 1.68 -4.43 -23.12
C LEU A 432 2.83 -5.41 -23.03
N THR A 433 3.51 -5.42 -21.88
CA THR A 433 4.58 -6.39 -21.58
C THR A 433 4.43 -6.93 -20.16
N ASP A 434 4.94 -8.13 -19.92
CA ASP A 434 5.05 -8.80 -18.61
C ASP A 434 3.71 -8.97 -17.85
N MET A 435 2.57 -8.95 -18.54
CA MET A 435 1.24 -9.00 -17.92
C MET A 435 1.01 -10.25 -17.06
N ASP A 436 1.73 -11.32 -17.31
CA ASP A 436 1.69 -12.57 -16.55
C ASP A 436 2.62 -12.58 -15.33
N GLN A 437 3.40 -11.51 -15.14
CA GLN A 437 4.29 -11.36 -13.99
C GLN A 437 3.53 -10.72 -12.81
N ILE A 438 3.03 -11.58 -11.92
CA ILE A 438 2.21 -11.19 -10.77
C ILE A 438 2.98 -11.47 -9.49
N GLN A 439 3.05 -10.51 -8.58
CA GLN A 439 3.71 -10.64 -7.29
C GLN A 439 2.71 -10.80 -6.16
N LEU A 440 2.92 -11.82 -5.34
CA LEU A 440 2.34 -11.94 -4.02
C LEU A 440 3.27 -11.36 -2.95
N LEU A 441 2.69 -10.97 -1.82
CA LEU A 441 3.41 -10.58 -0.61
C LEU A 441 2.86 -11.37 0.58
N TYR A 442 3.75 -11.97 1.36
CA TYR A 442 3.41 -12.81 2.50
C TYR A 442 3.00 -12.02 3.77
N LEU A 443 3.03 -10.67 3.72
CA LEU A 443 2.73 -9.81 4.87
C LEU A 443 1.22 -9.48 5.05
N GLY A 444 0.34 -9.98 4.20
CA GLY A 444 -1.09 -9.72 4.30
C GLY A 444 -1.69 -10.31 5.58
N ASN A 445 -2.51 -9.54 6.33
CA ASN A 445 -3.22 -10.08 7.47
C ASN A 445 -4.30 -11.09 7.01
N THR A 446 -4.59 -12.09 7.83
CA THR A 446 -5.49 -13.21 7.46
C THR A 446 -6.97 -12.84 7.39
N LYS A 447 -7.36 -11.61 7.77
CA LYS A 447 -8.77 -11.18 7.81
C LYS A 447 -9.20 -10.46 6.53
N ASN A 448 -8.35 -9.60 5.97
CA ASN A 448 -8.69 -8.79 4.79
C ASN A 448 -7.54 -8.58 3.81
N GLY A 449 -6.37 -9.18 4.05
CA GLY A 449 -5.19 -9.06 3.18
C GLY A 449 -4.39 -7.77 3.32
N GLN A 450 -4.88 -6.77 4.03
CA GLN A 450 -4.21 -5.48 4.15
C GLN A 450 -2.89 -5.57 4.93
N LEU A 451 -1.95 -4.66 4.67
CA LEU A 451 -0.67 -4.57 5.37
C LEU A 451 -0.78 -3.92 6.75
N THR A 452 -1.92 -3.32 7.10
CA THR A 452 -2.18 -2.72 8.41
C THR A 452 -2.03 -3.72 9.55
N LYS A 453 -1.76 -3.22 10.75
CA LYS A 453 -1.52 -4.03 11.95
C LYS A 453 -0.32 -4.96 11.75
N TYR A 454 0.81 -4.36 11.44
CA TYR A 454 2.11 -5.04 11.32
C TYR A 454 2.47 -5.83 12.59
N PRO A 455 3.35 -6.84 12.47
CA PRO A 455 3.97 -7.47 13.64
C PRO A 455 4.57 -6.45 14.60
N ALA A 456 4.58 -6.77 15.88
CA ALA A 456 4.96 -5.87 16.96
C ALA A 456 6.35 -5.23 16.80
N ARG A 457 7.23 -5.83 16.00
CA ARG A 457 8.63 -5.43 15.91
C ARG A 457 9.20 -5.35 14.51
N CYS A 458 8.50 -5.78 13.51
CA CYS A 458 8.98 -5.84 12.12
C CYS A 458 9.15 -4.46 11.46
N ALA A 459 9.56 -3.45 12.23
CA ALA A 459 9.78 -2.12 11.67
C ALA A 459 11.04 -2.01 10.80
N ASN A 460 12.04 -2.91 10.97
CA ASN A 460 13.38 -2.73 10.44
C ASN A 460 13.97 -3.94 9.67
N GLY A 461 13.18 -4.98 9.36
CA GLY A 461 13.70 -6.13 8.63
C GLY A 461 13.39 -7.48 9.30
N THR A 462 13.92 -8.53 8.71
CA THR A 462 13.60 -9.93 9.04
C THR A 462 14.65 -10.59 9.93
N ASP A 463 15.47 -9.83 10.60
CA ASP A 463 16.62 -10.31 11.38
C ASP A 463 16.28 -10.73 12.82
N GLN A 464 15.06 -10.43 13.30
CA GLN A 464 14.64 -10.64 14.69
C GLN A 464 13.41 -11.54 14.85
N GLU A 465 12.98 -12.22 13.79
CA GLU A 465 11.78 -13.03 13.77
C GLU A 465 12.01 -14.36 13.05
N ILE A 466 11.17 -15.35 13.31
CA ILE A 466 11.10 -16.59 12.52
C ILE A 466 9.68 -16.82 11.99
N PHE A 467 9.60 -17.51 10.86
CA PHE A 467 8.30 -17.88 10.26
C PHE A 467 7.98 -19.32 10.60
N ILE A 468 6.91 -19.51 11.39
CA ILE A 468 6.43 -20.84 11.77
C ILE A 468 5.08 -21.15 11.16
N ASN A 469 4.88 -22.41 10.79
CA ASN A 469 3.59 -22.91 10.36
C ASN A 469 2.69 -23.27 11.56
N LYS A 470 1.46 -23.76 11.29
CA LYS A 470 0.51 -24.20 12.34
C LYS A 470 1.01 -25.37 13.20
N ASN A 471 2.03 -26.10 12.75
CA ASN A 471 2.63 -27.18 13.53
C ASN A 471 3.74 -26.67 14.48
N GLY A 472 4.11 -25.40 14.42
CA GLY A 472 5.22 -24.82 15.18
C GLY A 472 6.60 -25.02 14.53
N GLU A 473 6.64 -25.34 13.22
CA GLU A 473 7.88 -25.63 12.47
C GLU A 473 8.24 -24.44 11.55
N ARG A 474 9.53 -24.08 11.46
CA ARG A 474 10.04 -23.23 10.37
C ARG A 474 9.94 -23.98 9.04
N PHE A 475 9.79 -23.27 7.95
CA PHE A 475 9.55 -23.87 6.63
C PHE A 475 10.25 -23.13 5.47
N VAL A 476 10.90 -22.00 5.73
CA VAL A 476 11.55 -21.15 4.72
C VAL A 476 12.61 -20.26 5.36
N ARG A 477 13.56 -19.76 4.56
CA ARG A 477 14.42 -18.66 4.97
C ARG A 477 13.64 -17.35 4.95
N GLU A 478 13.67 -16.61 6.03
CA GLU A 478 12.85 -15.43 6.24
C GLU A 478 13.37 -14.20 5.45
N ASP A 479 14.67 -14.15 5.19
CA ASP A 479 15.36 -13.09 4.43
C ASP A 479 15.43 -13.38 2.91
N GLY A 480 14.64 -14.33 2.43
CA GLY A 480 14.60 -14.76 1.04
C GLY A 480 13.77 -13.88 0.11
N ARG A 481 13.67 -14.33 -1.13
CA ARG A 481 12.83 -13.69 -2.16
C ARG A 481 11.35 -13.81 -1.79
N ARG A 482 10.57 -12.77 -2.10
CA ARG A 482 9.13 -12.71 -1.80
C ARG A 482 8.34 -13.85 -2.43
N ASP A 483 8.60 -14.14 -3.69
CA ASP A 483 7.91 -15.18 -4.43
C ASP A 483 8.21 -16.58 -3.89
N GLU A 484 9.46 -16.86 -3.52
CA GLU A 484 9.86 -18.12 -2.87
C GLU A 484 9.16 -18.30 -1.53
N ILE A 485 9.14 -17.25 -0.69
CA ILE A 485 8.42 -17.28 0.59
C ILE A 485 6.93 -17.49 0.35
N CYS A 486 6.29 -16.75 -0.57
CA CYS A 486 4.88 -16.89 -0.88
C CYS A 486 4.51 -18.30 -1.37
N LEU A 487 5.33 -18.90 -2.26
CA LEU A 487 5.14 -20.29 -2.70
C LEU A 487 5.19 -21.27 -1.53
N LYS A 488 6.12 -21.06 -0.59
CA LYS A 488 6.20 -21.89 0.61
C LYS A 488 5.05 -21.66 1.58
N VAL A 489 4.58 -20.42 1.74
CA VAL A 489 3.38 -20.08 2.54
C VAL A 489 2.14 -20.76 1.98
N LEU A 490 1.91 -20.72 0.67
CA LEU A 490 0.77 -21.37 0.02
C LEU A 490 0.76 -22.90 0.17
N GLN A 491 1.91 -23.50 0.44
CA GLN A 491 2.06 -24.94 0.72
C GLN A 491 1.78 -25.29 2.19
N GLN A 492 1.71 -24.30 3.09
CA GLN A 492 1.43 -24.56 4.50
C GLN A 492 -0.08 -24.83 4.74
N PRO A 493 -0.44 -25.47 5.85
CA PRO A 493 -1.84 -25.70 6.20
C PRO A 493 -2.66 -24.40 6.14
N ASP A 494 -3.74 -24.39 5.37
CA ASP A 494 -4.64 -23.24 5.12
C ASP A 494 -3.94 -22.01 4.46
N GLY A 495 -2.73 -22.15 3.92
CA GLY A 495 -1.97 -21.06 3.31
C GLY A 495 -1.62 -19.94 4.29
N THR A 496 -1.50 -20.27 5.59
CA THR A 496 -1.20 -19.30 6.66
C THR A 496 0.03 -19.71 7.46
N PHE A 497 0.68 -18.73 8.06
CA PHE A 497 1.83 -18.90 8.94
C PHE A 497 1.84 -17.80 10.01
N TYR A 498 2.81 -17.85 10.92
CA TYR A 498 2.99 -16.86 11.96
C TYR A 498 4.40 -16.30 11.93
N PHE A 499 4.52 -14.98 12.04
CA PHE A 499 5.74 -14.36 12.55
C PHE A 499 5.83 -14.66 14.03
N LEU A 500 6.89 -15.30 14.49
CA LEU A 500 7.16 -15.52 15.90
C LEU A 500 8.32 -14.65 16.35
N GLU A 501 8.08 -13.82 17.35
CA GLU A 501 9.01 -12.87 17.95
C GLU A 501 9.10 -13.10 19.44
N SER A 502 10.23 -12.68 20.05
CA SER A 502 10.45 -12.73 21.51
C SER A 502 10.78 -11.35 22.07
N ALA A 503 10.84 -11.23 23.41
CA ALA A 503 11.22 -10.00 24.07
C ALA A 503 12.71 -9.64 23.94
N ASP A 504 13.54 -10.52 23.38
CA ASP A 504 14.99 -10.32 23.30
C ASP A 504 15.42 -9.34 22.22
N GLY A 505 14.58 -9.07 21.23
CA GLY A 505 14.96 -8.23 20.10
C GLY A 505 15.12 -6.75 20.45
N ASP A 506 15.95 -6.08 19.66
CA ASP A 506 16.10 -4.63 19.74
C ASP A 506 14.78 -3.91 19.45
N GLY A 507 14.39 -3.01 20.32
CA GLY A 507 13.16 -2.23 20.15
C GLY A 507 11.89 -2.96 20.59
N TYR A 508 12.01 -4.08 21.34
CA TYR A 508 10.85 -4.69 21.99
C TYR A 508 10.10 -3.66 22.83
N VAL A 509 8.79 -3.66 22.70
CA VAL A 509 7.90 -2.73 23.39
C VAL A 509 6.95 -3.49 24.30
N ASP A 510 6.57 -2.88 25.42
CA ASP A 510 5.56 -3.45 26.32
C ASP A 510 4.20 -3.47 25.62
N ILE A 511 3.74 -4.66 25.29
CA ILE A 511 2.49 -4.92 24.55
C ILE A 511 1.26 -4.37 25.28
N ALA A 512 1.29 -4.34 26.61
CA ALA A 512 0.16 -3.84 27.40
C ALA A 512 -0.05 -2.32 27.26
N THR A 513 0.97 -1.58 26.87
CA THR A 513 0.95 -0.10 26.87
C THR A 513 1.38 0.54 25.56
N ALA A 514 2.00 -0.24 24.67
CA ALA A 514 2.57 0.28 23.43
C ALA A 514 1.58 0.27 22.26
N LYS A 515 1.98 0.98 21.20
CA LYS A 515 1.32 1.01 19.90
C LYS A 515 2.26 0.54 18.81
N THR A 516 1.69 -0.02 17.75
CA THR A 516 2.42 -0.32 16.52
C THR A 516 2.94 0.97 15.85
N ALA A 517 3.83 0.84 14.88
CA ALA A 517 4.31 1.98 14.09
C ALA A 517 3.19 2.74 13.36
N ASP A 518 2.08 2.05 13.02
CA ASP A 518 0.88 2.61 12.42
C ASP A 518 -0.19 3.04 13.46
N GLY A 519 0.17 3.06 14.74
CA GLY A 519 -0.62 3.68 15.82
C GLY A 519 -1.64 2.78 16.51
N PHE A 520 -1.70 1.47 16.18
CA PHE A 520 -2.64 0.54 16.83
C PHE A 520 -2.15 0.09 18.20
N ASP A 521 -3.08 0.02 19.19
CA ASP A 521 -2.79 -0.55 20.49
C ASP A 521 -2.59 -2.06 20.40
N PHE A 522 -1.46 -2.59 20.86
CA PHE A 522 -1.19 -4.04 20.84
C PHE A 522 -2.20 -4.83 21.67
N ALA A 523 -2.61 -4.33 22.82
CA ALA A 523 -3.61 -4.97 23.67
C ALA A 523 -4.95 -5.14 22.91
N LYS A 524 -5.36 -4.12 22.12
CA LYS A 524 -6.56 -4.22 21.29
C LYS A 524 -6.37 -5.17 20.10
N MET A 525 -5.17 -5.20 19.52
CA MET A 525 -4.86 -6.16 18.45
C MET A 525 -4.92 -7.61 18.95
N GLU A 526 -4.50 -7.89 20.17
CA GLU A 526 -4.64 -9.21 20.81
C GLU A 526 -6.12 -9.55 21.03
N GLU A 527 -6.90 -8.64 21.63
CA GLU A 527 -8.34 -8.81 21.82
C GLU A 527 -9.08 -9.11 20.50
N GLU A 528 -8.71 -8.41 19.43
CA GLU A 528 -9.25 -8.58 18.10
C GLU A 528 -8.66 -9.80 17.35
N GLY A 529 -7.64 -10.46 17.87
CA GLY A 529 -7.01 -11.66 17.28
C GLY A 529 -6.16 -11.36 16.04
N TYR A 530 -5.51 -10.20 15.99
CA TYR A 530 -4.46 -9.87 15.01
C TYR A 530 -3.08 -10.32 15.46
N ILE A 531 -2.88 -10.46 16.76
CA ILE A 531 -1.68 -11.05 17.37
C ILE A 531 -2.09 -12.04 18.44
N ILE A 532 -1.17 -12.93 18.80
CA ILE A 532 -1.29 -13.89 19.91
C ILE A 532 -0.09 -13.64 20.80
N VAL A 533 -0.34 -13.40 22.11
CA VAL A 533 0.71 -13.12 23.10
C VAL A 533 0.75 -14.24 24.12
N ALA A 534 1.94 -14.67 24.53
CA ALA A 534 2.14 -15.69 25.57
C ALA A 534 3.40 -15.43 26.38
N ASP A 535 3.37 -15.75 27.68
CA ASP A 535 4.55 -15.57 28.56
C ASP A 535 5.63 -16.65 28.30
N THR A 536 5.21 -17.82 27.82
CA THR A 536 6.11 -18.97 27.59
C THR A 536 5.82 -19.63 26.23
N LEU A 537 6.81 -20.39 25.71
CA LEU A 537 6.61 -21.21 24.50
C LEU A 537 5.57 -22.33 24.70
N ASP A 538 5.41 -22.88 25.91
CA ASP A 538 4.37 -23.85 26.20
C ASP A 538 2.98 -23.24 26.05
N GLU A 539 2.77 -22.04 26.57
CA GLU A 539 1.53 -21.28 26.44
C GLU A 539 1.30 -20.86 24.97
N MET A 540 2.36 -20.42 24.27
CA MET A 540 2.25 -20.11 22.84
C MET A 540 1.81 -21.33 22.03
N ALA A 541 2.42 -22.48 22.29
CA ALA A 541 2.03 -23.73 21.61
C ALA A 541 0.57 -24.10 21.88
N GLU A 542 0.10 -23.94 23.13
CA GLU A 542 -1.32 -24.16 23.48
C GLU A 542 -2.25 -23.23 22.70
N LYS A 543 -1.92 -21.92 22.64
CA LYS A 543 -2.71 -20.91 21.91
C LYS A 543 -2.71 -21.12 20.41
N LEU A 544 -1.59 -21.57 19.84
CA LEU A 544 -1.47 -21.93 18.41
C LEU A 544 -2.10 -23.29 18.08
N GLY A 545 -2.25 -24.15 19.07
CA GLY A 545 -2.75 -25.53 18.90
C GLY A 545 -1.71 -26.48 18.31
N CYS A 546 -0.41 -26.21 18.49
CA CYS A 546 0.69 -27.07 18.05
C CYS A 546 1.36 -27.83 19.23
N ASP A 547 2.29 -28.75 18.89
CA ASP A 547 3.07 -29.48 19.88
C ASP A 547 4.14 -28.59 20.51
N ALA A 548 4.16 -28.49 21.84
CA ALA A 548 5.09 -27.62 22.56
C ALA A 548 6.57 -28.04 22.40
N GLU A 549 6.86 -29.32 22.32
CA GLU A 549 8.22 -29.81 22.12
C GLU A 549 8.71 -29.52 20.71
N THR A 550 7.84 -29.57 19.70
CA THR A 550 8.13 -29.17 18.33
C THR A 550 8.47 -27.68 18.25
N LEU A 551 7.66 -26.82 18.87
CA LEU A 551 7.88 -25.37 18.86
C LEU A 551 9.20 -24.99 19.56
N LYS A 552 9.50 -25.60 20.71
CA LYS A 552 10.76 -25.42 21.43
C LYS A 552 11.96 -25.86 20.58
N ALA A 553 11.89 -27.05 19.97
CA ALA A 553 12.94 -27.55 19.11
C ALA A 553 13.20 -26.62 17.90
N THR A 554 12.15 -26.02 17.35
CA THR A 554 12.23 -25.03 16.27
C THR A 554 13.00 -23.78 16.70
N VAL A 555 12.66 -23.24 17.88
CA VAL A 555 13.36 -22.07 18.45
C VAL A 555 14.81 -22.40 18.81
N ASP A 556 15.08 -23.56 19.42
CA ASP A 556 16.43 -24.01 19.75
C ASP A 556 17.29 -24.17 18.49
N ALA A 557 16.74 -24.74 17.41
CA ALA A 557 17.45 -24.88 16.14
C ALA A 557 17.79 -23.50 15.53
N PHE A 558 16.85 -22.56 15.56
CA PHE A 558 17.13 -21.19 15.12
C PHE A 558 18.22 -20.52 15.99
N ASN A 559 18.14 -20.63 17.30
CA ASN A 559 19.14 -20.07 18.21
C ASN A 559 20.55 -20.67 17.98
N ALA A 560 20.63 -21.95 17.64
CA ALA A 560 21.89 -22.57 17.23
C ALA A 560 22.43 -22.00 15.90
N SER A 561 21.55 -21.67 14.96
CA SER A 561 21.93 -21.01 13.70
C SER A 561 22.48 -19.60 13.94
N VAL A 562 21.90 -18.84 14.89
CA VAL A 562 22.42 -17.51 15.28
C VAL A 562 23.87 -17.62 15.82
N GLU A 563 24.18 -18.68 16.57
CA GLU A 563 25.54 -18.90 17.09
C GLU A 563 26.54 -19.38 16.03
N SER A 564 26.11 -20.28 15.15
CA SER A 564 26.99 -20.91 14.18
C SER A 564 27.17 -20.11 12.89
N GLY A 565 26.16 -19.27 12.54
CA GLY A 565 26.04 -18.65 11.21
C GLY A 565 25.61 -19.64 10.11
N GLU A 566 25.22 -20.87 10.48
CA GLU A 566 24.76 -21.91 9.55
C GLU A 566 23.27 -22.19 9.80
N ASP A 567 22.42 -21.98 8.80
CA ASP A 567 20.98 -22.17 8.86
C ASP A 567 20.50 -23.22 7.86
N GLU A 568 19.61 -24.11 8.27
CA GLU A 568 19.09 -25.20 7.42
C GLU A 568 18.35 -24.70 6.16
N PHE A 569 17.78 -23.48 6.21
CA PHE A 569 17.09 -22.83 5.08
C PHE A 569 18.00 -21.86 4.32
N GLY A 570 19.25 -21.65 4.79
CA GLY A 570 20.21 -20.74 4.16
C GLY A 570 19.97 -19.26 4.48
N ARG A 571 19.39 -18.95 5.64
CA ARG A 571 19.24 -17.58 6.14
C ARG A 571 20.60 -16.93 6.37
N THR A 572 20.73 -15.65 6.08
CA THR A 572 21.96 -14.86 6.19
C THR A 572 21.89 -13.69 7.15
N LEU A 573 20.67 -13.26 7.53
CA LEU A 573 20.44 -12.14 8.45
C LEU A 573 20.03 -12.63 9.84
N TYR A 574 20.84 -12.24 10.83
CA TYR A 574 20.62 -12.52 12.25
C TYR A 574 20.95 -11.28 13.07
N SER A 575 20.13 -10.94 14.07
CA SER A 575 20.48 -9.92 15.07
C SER A 575 20.51 -10.48 16.50
N THR A 576 19.57 -11.35 16.86
CA THR A 576 19.49 -11.88 18.23
C THR A 576 18.86 -13.26 18.28
N LYS A 577 19.16 -13.99 19.37
CA LYS A 577 18.45 -15.22 19.71
C LYS A 577 17.06 -14.90 20.27
N LEU A 578 16.18 -15.87 20.19
CA LEU A 578 14.84 -15.83 20.77
C LEU A 578 14.85 -16.70 22.04
N GLU A 579 14.97 -16.09 23.23
CA GLU A 579 15.16 -16.83 24.50
C GLU A 579 14.08 -16.49 25.53
N ASN A 580 13.62 -15.23 25.58
CA ASN A 580 12.76 -14.74 26.66
C ASN A 580 11.40 -14.26 26.15
N GLY A 581 10.34 -14.64 26.88
CA GLY A 581 9.01 -14.06 26.69
C GLY A 581 8.88 -12.65 27.26
N PRO A 582 7.78 -11.96 26.98
CA PRO A 582 6.62 -12.50 26.26
C PRO A 582 6.92 -12.76 24.77
N TRP A 583 6.25 -13.78 24.29
CA TRP A 583 6.26 -14.21 22.89
C TRP A 583 5.09 -13.61 22.14
N VAL A 584 5.31 -13.20 20.89
CA VAL A 584 4.26 -12.68 20.02
C VAL A 584 4.21 -13.46 18.73
N ALA A 585 3.05 -13.99 18.39
CA ALA A 585 2.80 -14.62 17.10
C ALA A 585 1.80 -13.79 16.28
N THR A 586 2.19 -13.40 15.07
CA THR A 586 1.35 -12.60 14.16
C THR A 586 0.94 -13.42 12.96
N PRO A 587 -0.36 -13.79 12.80
CA PRO A 587 -0.84 -14.58 11.67
C PRO A 587 -0.79 -13.78 10.37
N ARG A 588 -0.22 -14.38 9.31
CA ARG A 588 -0.07 -13.79 7.98
C ARG A 588 -0.38 -14.80 6.87
N THR A 589 -0.62 -14.29 5.67
CA THR A 589 -0.87 -15.07 4.47
C THR A 589 -0.34 -14.37 3.23
N ALA A 590 -0.13 -15.13 2.14
CA ALA A 590 0.25 -14.56 0.85
C ALA A 590 -0.95 -13.88 0.18
N CYS A 591 -0.79 -12.61 -0.21
CA CYS A 591 -1.81 -11.79 -0.84
C CYS A 591 -1.30 -11.17 -2.14
N LEU A 592 -2.18 -10.89 -3.09
CA LEU A 592 -1.87 -10.06 -4.26
C LEU A 592 -1.29 -8.72 -3.79
N HIS A 593 -0.21 -8.26 -4.44
CA HIS A 593 0.50 -7.08 -3.96
C HIS A 593 0.93 -6.12 -5.08
N HIS A 594 1.47 -6.65 -6.17
CA HIS A 594 2.03 -5.87 -7.26
C HIS A 594 1.88 -6.61 -8.59
N THR A 595 1.72 -5.86 -9.68
CA THR A 595 1.78 -6.39 -11.03
C THR A 595 2.98 -5.77 -11.74
N MET A 596 3.95 -6.61 -12.18
CA MET A 596 5.14 -6.13 -12.87
C MET A 596 4.87 -5.84 -14.34
N GLY A 597 3.74 -6.32 -14.86
CA GLY A 597 3.27 -6.08 -16.22
C GLY A 597 2.40 -4.82 -16.32
N GLY A 598 2.41 -4.24 -17.52
CA GLY A 598 1.68 -3.03 -17.83
C GLY A 598 1.96 -2.54 -19.24
N VAL A 599 1.76 -1.24 -19.48
CA VAL A 599 2.07 -0.61 -20.75
C VAL A 599 3.58 -0.62 -21.01
N THR A 600 3.97 -0.92 -22.25
CA THR A 600 5.37 -0.86 -22.66
C THR A 600 5.82 0.58 -22.77
N ILE A 601 6.98 0.91 -22.19
CA ILE A 601 7.56 2.25 -22.25
C ILE A 601 9.00 2.21 -22.77
N ASP A 602 9.49 3.36 -23.24
CA ASP A 602 10.91 3.59 -23.48
C ASP A 602 11.60 4.18 -22.24
N THR A 603 12.92 4.41 -22.34
CA THR A 603 13.74 5.00 -21.26
C THR A 603 13.42 6.47 -20.93
N LEU A 604 12.48 7.09 -21.63
CA LEU A 604 11.96 8.44 -21.36
C LEU A 604 10.51 8.40 -20.81
N GLY A 605 9.93 7.22 -20.61
CA GLY A 605 8.58 7.03 -20.15
C GLY A 605 7.50 7.19 -21.23
N ASN A 606 7.88 7.32 -22.52
CA ASN A 606 6.89 7.34 -23.61
C ASN A 606 6.24 5.98 -23.73
N VAL A 607 4.91 5.94 -23.83
CA VAL A 607 4.15 4.71 -24.12
C VAL A 607 4.36 4.30 -25.56
N LEU A 608 4.66 3.01 -25.78
CA LEU A 608 4.97 2.46 -27.11
C LEU A 608 3.77 1.72 -27.70
N ASP A 609 3.63 1.79 -29.04
CA ASP A 609 2.71 0.96 -29.80
C ASP A 609 3.29 -0.45 -30.05
N GLU A 610 2.53 -1.33 -30.69
CA GLU A 610 2.97 -2.70 -31.04
C GLU A 610 4.19 -2.74 -32.00
N ALA A 611 4.47 -1.65 -32.71
CA ALA A 611 5.64 -1.52 -33.57
C ALA A 611 6.87 -0.95 -32.86
N GLY A 612 6.73 -0.60 -31.56
CA GLY A 612 7.78 0.00 -30.75
C GLY A 612 7.96 1.50 -30.94
N ASN A 613 6.98 2.19 -31.57
CA ASN A 613 7.05 3.64 -31.73
C ASN A 613 6.32 4.34 -30.58
N PRO A 614 6.82 5.52 -30.10
CA PRO A 614 6.13 6.32 -29.11
C PRO A 614 4.75 6.81 -29.57
N ILE A 615 3.72 6.59 -28.77
CA ILE A 615 2.40 7.19 -28.94
C ILE A 615 2.51 8.66 -28.53
N LYS A 616 2.40 9.56 -29.51
CA LYS A 616 2.62 11.01 -29.28
C LYS A 616 1.64 11.55 -28.23
N GLY A 617 2.17 12.34 -27.31
CA GLY A 617 1.38 12.97 -26.26
C GLY A 617 0.94 12.00 -25.14
N LEU A 618 1.55 10.81 -25.04
CA LEU A 618 1.26 9.84 -24.01
C LEU A 618 2.54 9.34 -23.34
N VAL A 619 2.63 9.53 -22.03
CA VAL A 619 3.68 8.95 -21.18
C VAL A 619 3.04 8.18 -20.02
N ALA A 620 3.77 7.28 -19.39
CA ALA A 620 3.30 6.53 -18.23
C ALA A 620 4.40 6.38 -17.17
N ALA A 621 4.00 6.21 -15.91
CA ALA A 621 4.91 6.05 -14.77
C ALA A 621 4.29 5.25 -13.61
N GLY A 622 5.13 4.54 -12.87
CA GLY A 622 4.74 3.70 -11.75
C GLY A 622 4.15 2.36 -12.19
N GLU A 623 3.45 1.69 -11.33
CA GLU A 623 3.00 0.29 -11.50
C GLU A 623 2.11 0.02 -12.73
N ILE A 624 1.64 1.06 -13.43
CA ILE A 624 0.96 0.89 -14.73
C ILE A 624 1.92 0.42 -15.83
N THR A 625 3.24 0.62 -15.66
CA THR A 625 4.25 0.30 -16.66
C THR A 625 4.79 -1.11 -16.49
N GLY A 626 5.11 -1.78 -17.59
CA GLY A 626 5.75 -3.08 -17.61
C GLY A 626 7.22 -3.02 -18.05
N GLY A 627 7.97 -4.12 -17.85
CA GLY A 627 9.35 -4.26 -18.30
C GLY A 627 10.43 -3.82 -17.32
N ILE A 628 10.08 -3.26 -16.16
CA ILE A 628 11.06 -2.70 -15.21
C ILE A 628 11.52 -3.76 -14.19
N HIS A 629 10.62 -4.57 -13.68
CA HIS A 629 10.86 -5.40 -12.49
C HIS A 629 11.02 -6.89 -12.77
N GLY A 630 10.84 -7.33 -14.02
CA GLY A 630 10.89 -8.73 -14.40
C GLY A 630 9.85 -9.59 -13.67
N ALA A 631 10.21 -10.83 -13.32
CA ALA A 631 9.29 -11.79 -12.73
C ALA A 631 9.12 -11.67 -11.21
N ASN A 632 9.93 -10.84 -10.54
CA ASN A 632 9.87 -10.62 -9.09
C ASN A 632 10.46 -9.25 -8.72
N ARG A 633 9.62 -8.31 -8.30
CA ARG A 633 10.05 -6.98 -7.88
C ARG A 633 10.69 -7.03 -6.48
N LEU A 634 11.93 -6.54 -6.36
CA LEU A 634 12.60 -6.41 -5.07
C LEU A 634 11.91 -5.41 -4.15
N GLY A 635 11.92 -5.69 -2.84
CA GLY A 635 11.37 -4.80 -1.82
C GLY A 635 11.98 -3.40 -1.88
N GLY A 636 11.13 -2.35 -1.78
CA GLY A 636 11.55 -0.96 -1.88
C GLY A 636 11.55 -0.38 -3.31
N ASN A 637 11.78 -1.19 -4.35
CA ASN A 637 11.92 -0.69 -5.72
C ASN A 637 10.63 -0.07 -6.30
N ALA A 638 9.44 -0.43 -5.82
CA ALA A 638 8.21 0.18 -6.32
C ALA A 638 8.12 1.70 -5.99
N VAL A 639 8.63 2.11 -4.82
CA VAL A 639 8.65 3.55 -4.47
C VAL A 639 9.73 4.27 -5.26
N VAL A 640 10.89 3.64 -5.50
CA VAL A 640 11.92 4.17 -6.41
C VAL A 640 11.34 4.40 -7.81
N ASP A 641 10.60 3.42 -8.35
CA ASP A 641 9.92 3.52 -9.64
C ASP A 641 8.96 4.72 -9.68
N THR A 642 8.11 4.91 -8.67
CA THR A 642 7.20 6.06 -8.65
C THR A 642 7.92 7.40 -8.69
N VAL A 643 9.10 7.50 -8.08
CA VAL A 643 9.90 8.74 -8.06
C VAL A 643 10.68 8.90 -9.37
N VAL A 644 11.41 7.89 -9.78
CA VAL A 644 12.29 7.96 -10.97
C VAL A 644 11.46 8.16 -12.24
N PHE A 645 10.54 7.24 -12.53
CA PHE A 645 9.73 7.32 -13.75
C PHE A 645 8.66 8.41 -13.66
N GLY A 646 8.11 8.71 -12.46
CA GLY A 646 7.22 9.84 -12.28
C GLY A 646 7.89 11.17 -12.65
N LYS A 647 9.10 11.42 -12.12
CA LYS A 647 9.88 12.61 -12.43
C LYS A 647 10.22 12.69 -13.92
N LEU A 648 10.66 11.56 -14.49
CA LEU A 648 11.02 11.46 -15.89
C LEU A 648 9.82 11.71 -16.82
N ALA A 649 8.66 11.12 -16.53
CA ALA A 649 7.43 11.35 -17.29
C ALA A 649 6.99 12.81 -17.24
N GLY A 650 7.06 13.46 -16.08
CA GLY A 650 6.78 14.89 -15.94
C GLY A 650 7.73 15.76 -16.77
N GLU A 651 9.03 15.48 -16.75
CA GLU A 651 10.03 16.18 -17.58
C GLU A 651 9.81 15.95 -19.07
N THR A 652 9.47 14.72 -19.48
CA THR A 652 9.30 14.35 -20.89
C THR A 652 8.04 14.99 -21.47
N ILE A 653 6.92 14.93 -20.78
CA ILE A 653 5.65 15.46 -21.29
C ILE A 653 5.63 17.00 -21.28
N ALA A 654 6.39 17.64 -20.39
CA ALA A 654 6.47 19.10 -20.30
C ALA A 654 7.33 19.75 -21.40
N LYS A 655 8.14 18.98 -22.11
CA LYS A 655 8.92 19.49 -23.29
C LYS A 655 8.03 19.67 -24.51
#